data_965536c4b6679ae12fbc22fe71b5fb09
#
_entry.id   965536c4b6679ae12fbc22fe71b5fb09
#
_cell.length_a   1.000
_cell.length_b   1.000
_cell.length_c   1.000
_cell.angle_alpha   90.00
_cell.angle_beta   90.00
_cell.angle_gamma   90.00
#
_symmetry.space_group_name_H-M   'P 1'
#
loop_
_entity.id
_entity.type
_entity.pdbx_description
1 polymer ?
#
loop_
_entity_poly.entity_id
_entity_poly.type
_entity_poly.pdbx_seq_one_letter_code
_entity_poly.pdbx_strand_id
1 'polypeptide(L)'
;MIDAHEQVERFQEFLDANYKKEIHEIISRGLKSLMVDFSKLTEFDHELADLLLEEPEEVVKAAELAVEQFDINETVRVRFNNLPKSQRIMIKEIRSKHINKLLYFEAIVRQSSDIRPQVVCAKFECPACGSVITILQLETKFKEPTRCTCGRKGKFRLLSKDLVDAQRLVVEEAPEDLEGGAQPKRLSVFLKEDLVEPKMEKKTTPGNKVGVVGVVKEIPIILKSGVTSTRYDLMVEANYIEPIQEEYTEIELSSEDEAEIKNLALDPHIYERLINSIAPSIWGHEKIKEALILQLIGGVRKVKKDGTITRGDMHILLVGDPGAGKSQLLQFISKAAPKARYVAGRSTTGAGITASVVKDEFLRGWALEAGAMVLANKGIMCLDEMDKMQREDTDALHEAMEQQQVTITKANIQATLRAETTVLAAANPKLGRFDPYRLVAEQIDLPPALINRFDLIFPIIDLPDRIRDAKIAQHVLDLHHEPESVHPEIPVETVRKFISYAKQHVFPKMTDEAMEEIKNFYVGLRNTETASEKEGKRKPIPITPRQLEALIRLAEASARVRLDTKIKRADAKRAIELLKYCLMQVGIDPETGQIDIDVLSTGISTSTKNKMFLVCDIISSLEESRGDKFVPINEVIKAAEGHGLDESTVTQIIDKLNREGEIFKPKEGFVKKI
;
A
#
# COMPACT_ATOMS: atom_id res chain seq x y z
N MET A 1 -20.52 4.73 -45.62
CA MET A 1 -20.56 5.61 -44.43
C MET A 1 -22.02 5.96 -44.19
N ILE A 2 -22.52 5.65 -43.04
CA ILE A 2 -23.89 5.97 -42.64
C ILE A 2 -23.90 7.50 -42.41
N ASP A 3 -24.92 8.20 -42.97
CA ASP A 3 -25.05 9.66 -42.83
C ASP A 3 -25.39 9.99 -41.35
N ALA A 4 -24.95 11.15 -40.83
CA ALA A 4 -25.17 11.58 -39.47
C ALA A 4 -26.66 11.57 -39.05
N HIS A 5 -27.56 11.87 -39.99
CA HIS A 5 -29.00 11.81 -39.76
C HIS A 5 -29.50 10.37 -39.56
N GLU A 6 -29.02 9.45 -40.36
CA GLU A 6 -29.35 8.03 -40.26
C GLU A 6 -28.78 7.41 -38.97
N GLN A 7 -27.59 7.86 -38.48
CA GLN A 7 -27.07 7.44 -37.20
C GLN A 7 -28.00 7.84 -36.04
N VAL A 8 -28.52 9.06 -36.07
CA VAL A 8 -29.46 9.56 -35.03
C VAL A 8 -30.75 8.74 -35.03
N GLU A 9 -31.34 8.45 -36.21
CA GLU A 9 -32.55 7.64 -36.33
C GLU A 9 -32.35 6.21 -35.80
N ARG A 10 -31.26 5.55 -36.17
CA ARG A 10 -30.92 4.19 -35.71
C ARG A 10 -30.68 4.16 -34.19
N PHE A 11 -30.02 5.19 -33.63
CA PHE A 11 -29.88 5.30 -32.17
C PHE A 11 -31.22 5.53 -31.49
N GLN A 12 -32.10 6.30 -32.06
CA GLN A 12 -33.44 6.53 -31.51
C GLN A 12 -34.23 5.21 -31.43
N GLU A 13 -34.22 4.40 -32.50
CA GLU A 13 -34.85 3.08 -32.51
C GLU A 13 -34.25 2.15 -31.46
N PHE A 14 -32.93 2.13 -31.35
CA PHE A 14 -32.22 1.33 -30.35
C PHE A 14 -32.59 1.73 -28.91
N LEU A 15 -32.61 3.03 -28.63
CA LEU A 15 -32.93 3.58 -27.31
C LEU A 15 -34.40 3.35 -26.94
N ASP A 16 -35.32 3.49 -27.89
CA ASP A 16 -36.75 3.23 -27.65
C ASP A 16 -37.01 1.74 -27.36
N ALA A 17 -36.27 0.84 -28.02
CA ALA A 17 -36.41 -0.60 -27.83
C ALA A 17 -35.82 -1.08 -26.50
N ASN A 18 -34.66 -0.57 -26.08
CA ASN A 18 -33.89 -1.17 -24.98
C ASN A 18 -33.81 -0.30 -23.71
N TYR A 19 -33.94 1.03 -23.80
CA TYR A 19 -33.64 1.97 -22.71
C TYR A 19 -34.77 2.93 -22.34
N LYS A 20 -36.00 2.71 -22.84
CA LYS A 20 -37.15 3.58 -22.60
C LYS A 20 -37.46 3.80 -21.11
N LYS A 21 -37.30 2.77 -20.28
CA LYS A 21 -37.53 2.83 -18.83
C LYS A 21 -36.46 3.66 -18.13
N GLU A 22 -35.19 3.42 -18.49
CA GLU A 22 -34.04 4.14 -17.94
C GLU A 22 -34.08 5.62 -18.31
N ILE A 23 -34.50 5.96 -19.55
CA ILE A 23 -34.71 7.34 -20.00
C ILE A 23 -35.80 8.03 -19.16
N HIS A 24 -36.91 7.35 -18.88
CA HIS A 24 -37.94 7.90 -18.00
C HIS A 24 -37.46 8.08 -16.55
N GLU A 25 -36.61 7.19 -16.05
CA GLU A 25 -36.00 7.39 -14.72
C GLU A 25 -35.01 8.56 -14.69
N ILE A 26 -34.23 8.77 -15.75
CA ILE A 26 -33.33 9.94 -15.89
C ILE A 26 -34.10 11.22 -15.84
N ILE A 27 -35.21 11.31 -16.59
CA ILE A 27 -36.12 12.50 -16.59
C ILE A 27 -36.71 12.72 -15.20
N SER A 28 -37.17 11.65 -14.52
CA SER A 28 -37.81 11.78 -13.21
C SER A 28 -36.85 12.13 -12.07
N ARG A 29 -35.61 11.70 -12.15
CA ARG A 29 -34.56 11.87 -11.12
C ARG A 29 -33.57 12.99 -11.43
N GLY A 30 -33.63 13.62 -12.60
CA GLY A 30 -32.70 14.67 -13.04
C GLY A 30 -31.27 14.15 -13.16
N LEU A 31 -31.05 12.89 -13.64
CA LEU A 31 -29.75 12.35 -13.90
C LEU A 31 -29.17 12.92 -15.20
N LYS A 32 -27.86 13.17 -15.21
CA LYS A 32 -27.18 13.83 -16.34
C LYS A 32 -26.57 12.87 -17.34
N SER A 33 -26.62 11.56 -17.10
CA SER A 33 -26.00 10.56 -17.96
C SER A 33 -26.86 9.32 -18.12
N LEU A 34 -26.83 8.76 -19.31
CA LEU A 34 -27.43 7.47 -19.69
C LEU A 34 -26.31 6.46 -19.92
N MET A 35 -26.40 5.32 -19.24
CA MET A 35 -25.45 4.21 -19.37
C MET A 35 -25.95 3.26 -20.46
N VAL A 36 -25.16 3.05 -21.49
CA VAL A 36 -25.47 2.16 -22.61
C VAL A 36 -24.49 1.00 -22.66
N ASP A 37 -25.02 -0.21 -22.65
CA ASP A 37 -24.23 -1.43 -22.77
C ASP A 37 -23.86 -1.66 -24.24
N PHE A 38 -22.55 -1.71 -24.51
CA PHE A 38 -22.03 -1.92 -25.88
C PHE A 38 -22.46 -3.27 -26.45
N SER A 39 -22.59 -4.30 -25.62
CA SER A 39 -23.01 -5.63 -26.09
C SER A 39 -24.42 -5.60 -26.66
N LYS A 40 -25.35 -4.86 -26.01
CA LYS A 40 -26.71 -4.67 -26.52
C LYS A 40 -26.76 -3.87 -27.82
N LEU A 41 -25.85 -2.89 -27.96
CA LEU A 41 -25.71 -2.13 -29.21
C LEU A 41 -25.22 -3.04 -30.33
N THR A 42 -24.24 -3.89 -30.06
CA THR A 42 -23.73 -4.86 -31.05
C THR A 42 -24.79 -5.87 -31.46
N GLU A 43 -25.63 -6.36 -30.54
CA GLU A 43 -26.74 -7.26 -30.86
C GLU A 43 -27.82 -6.59 -31.73
N PHE A 44 -28.03 -5.29 -31.56
CA PHE A 44 -29.01 -4.52 -32.30
C PHE A 44 -28.51 -4.12 -33.68
N ASP A 45 -27.31 -3.51 -33.76
CA ASP A 45 -26.71 -3.00 -35.00
C ASP A 45 -25.17 -3.09 -34.95
N HIS A 46 -24.61 -4.08 -35.69
CA HIS A 46 -23.16 -4.27 -35.77
C HIS A 46 -22.44 -3.10 -36.48
N GLU A 47 -23.04 -2.49 -37.51
CA GLU A 47 -22.40 -1.40 -38.27
C GLU A 47 -22.24 -0.17 -37.35
N LEU A 48 -23.26 0.13 -36.57
CA LEU A 48 -23.25 1.25 -35.64
C LEU A 48 -22.24 1.05 -34.50
N ALA A 49 -22.10 -0.22 -34.02
CA ALA A 49 -21.12 -0.58 -33.00
C ALA A 49 -19.67 -0.46 -33.54
N ASP A 50 -19.43 -0.90 -34.78
CA ASP A 50 -18.11 -0.76 -35.40
C ASP A 50 -17.75 0.71 -35.63
N LEU A 51 -18.68 1.53 -36.11
CA LEU A 51 -18.50 2.99 -36.26
C LEU A 51 -18.18 3.66 -34.93
N LEU A 52 -18.82 3.24 -33.81
CA LEU A 52 -18.53 3.79 -32.50
C LEU A 52 -17.08 3.51 -32.07
N LEU A 53 -16.49 2.40 -32.48
CA LEU A 53 -15.10 2.08 -32.18
C LEU A 53 -14.11 2.90 -33.03
N GLU A 54 -14.46 3.17 -34.32
CA GLU A 54 -13.57 3.87 -35.26
C GLU A 54 -13.71 5.40 -35.21
N GLU A 55 -14.96 5.93 -35.09
CA GLU A 55 -15.28 7.36 -35.11
C GLU A 55 -16.16 7.74 -33.87
N PRO A 56 -15.66 7.54 -32.66
CA PRO A 56 -16.47 7.67 -31.43
C PRO A 56 -17.04 9.06 -31.21
N GLU A 57 -16.36 10.13 -31.61
CA GLU A 57 -16.81 11.50 -31.34
C GLU A 57 -18.10 11.85 -32.08
N GLU A 58 -18.23 11.43 -33.33
CA GLU A 58 -19.43 11.70 -34.14
C GLU A 58 -20.59 10.82 -33.68
N VAL A 59 -20.30 9.54 -33.44
CA VAL A 59 -21.31 8.56 -33.02
C VAL A 59 -21.86 8.83 -31.61
N VAL A 60 -21.00 9.23 -30.66
CA VAL A 60 -21.45 9.64 -29.32
C VAL A 60 -22.35 10.87 -29.40
N LYS A 61 -22.02 11.87 -30.23
CA LYS A 61 -22.88 13.04 -30.45
C LYS A 61 -24.22 12.66 -31.11
N ALA A 62 -24.22 11.74 -32.07
CA ALA A 62 -25.46 11.25 -32.66
C ALA A 62 -26.35 10.54 -31.63
N ALA A 63 -25.74 9.75 -30.72
CA ALA A 63 -26.45 9.13 -29.63
C ALA A 63 -27.02 10.16 -28.63
N GLU A 64 -26.27 11.21 -28.30
CA GLU A 64 -26.73 12.29 -27.43
C GLU A 64 -27.92 13.07 -28.07
N LEU A 65 -27.82 13.36 -29.36
CA LEU A 65 -28.93 14.02 -30.13
C LEU A 65 -30.17 13.11 -30.19
N ALA A 66 -29.99 11.78 -30.30
CA ALA A 66 -31.10 10.85 -30.26
C ALA A 66 -31.82 10.85 -28.89
N VAL A 67 -31.06 10.98 -27.79
CA VAL A 67 -31.63 11.14 -26.44
C VAL A 67 -32.40 12.45 -26.26
N GLU A 68 -31.91 13.56 -26.83
CA GLU A 68 -32.60 14.86 -26.77
C GLU A 68 -33.99 14.85 -27.45
N GLN A 69 -34.23 13.95 -28.42
CA GLN A 69 -35.53 13.79 -29.07
C GLN A 69 -36.65 13.21 -28.16
N PHE A 70 -36.28 12.68 -26.97
CA PHE A 70 -37.27 12.20 -25.98
C PHE A 70 -37.83 13.31 -25.04
N ASP A 71 -37.91 14.58 -25.50
CA ASP A 71 -38.42 15.74 -24.73
C ASP A 71 -37.71 15.96 -23.39
N ILE A 72 -36.41 15.79 -23.36
CA ILE A 72 -35.58 16.06 -22.19
C ILE A 72 -35.14 17.52 -22.20
N ASN A 73 -35.47 18.26 -21.11
CA ASN A 73 -35.12 19.68 -21.01
C ASN A 73 -33.65 19.96 -20.67
N GLU A 74 -32.86 18.93 -20.34
CA GLU A 74 -31.46 19.04 -20.01
C GLU A 74 -30.61 18.15 -20.94
N THR A 75 -29.36 18.55 -21.20
CA THR A 75 -28.44 17.76 -22.00
C THR A 75 -27.98 16.50 -21.19
N VAL A 76 -28.36 15.35 -21.68
CA VAL A 76 -27.98 14.05 -21.11
C VAL A 76 -26.80 13.48 -21.88
N ARG A 77 -25.72 13.10 -21.19
CA ARG A 77 -24.55 12.47 -21.79
C ARG A 77 -24.75 10.98 -21.94
N VAL A 78 -24.31 10.41 -23.07
CA VAL A 78 -24.34 8.97 -23.31
C VAL A 78 -22.99 8.36 -22.96
N ARG A 79 -23.00 7.36 -22.07
CA ARG A 79 -21.81 6.67 -21.56
C ARG A 79 -21.87 5.19 -21.95
N PHE A 80 -20.82 4.71 -22.61
CA PHE A 80 -20.74 3.34 -23.08
C PHE A 80 -19.92 2.50 -22.09
N ASN A 81 -20.45 1.36 -21.67
CA ASN A 81 -19.77 0.39 -20.83
C ASN A 81 -19.72 -0.98 -21.55
N ASN A 82 -19.05 -1.94 -20.91
CA ASN A 82 -18.98 -3.34 -21.35
C ASN A 82 -18.48 -3.53 -22.79
N LEU A 83 -17.36 -2.85 -23.12
CA LEU A 83 -16.70 -3.02 -24.43
C LEU A 83 -16.17 -4.46 -24.58
N PRO A 84 -16.07 -4.98 -25.83
CA PRO A 84 -15.57 -6.31 -26.08
C PRO A 84 -14.11 -6.48 -25.63
N LYS A 85 -13.76 -7.69 -25.22
CA LYS A 85 -12.38 -8.01 -24.77
C LYS A 85 -11.30 -7.68 -25.81
N SER A 86 -11.64 -7.67 -27.11
CA SER A 86 -10.75 -7.27 -28.20
C SER A 86 -10.33 -5.80 -28.15
N GLN A 87 -11.08 -4.95 -27.48
CA GLN A 87 -10.78 -3.51 -27.28
C GLN A 87 -10.08 -3.23 -25.95
N ARG A 88 -9.86 -4.26 -25.12
CA ARG A 88 -9.02 -4.13 -23.93
C ARG A 88 -7.56 -4.09 -24.34
N ILE A 89 -6.91 -2.95 -24.12
CA ILE A 89 -5.53 -2.69 -24.50
C ILE A 89 -4.75 -2.26 -23.26
N MET A 90 -3.52 -2.74 -23.12
CA MET A 90 -2.62 -2.25 -22.08
C MET A 90 -2.10 -0.85 -22.44
N ILE A 91 -1.87 0.00 -21.44
CA ILE A 91 -1.35 1.37 -21.67
C ILE A 91 -0.03 1.33 -22.44
N LYS A 92 0.84 0.33 -22.18
CA LYS A 92 2.11 0.14 -22.90
C LYS A 92 1.93 -0.12 -24.40
N GLU A 93 0.76 -0.57 -24.85
CA GLU A 93 0.46 -0.94 -26.24
C GLU A 93 -0.20 0.20 -27.03
N ILE A 94 -0.65 1.26 -26.34
CA ILE A 94 -1.24 2.42 -27.00
C ILE A 94 -0.19 3.11 -27.88
N ARG A 95 -0.53 3.31 -29.17
CA ARG A 95 0.32 3.89 -30.20
C ARG A 95 -0.50 4.84 -31.09
N SER A 96 0.17 5.52 -32.00
CA SER A 96 -0.46 6.44 -32.97
C SER A 96 -1.63 5.84 -33.75
N LYS A 97 -1.62 4.53 -34.03
CA LYS A 97 -2.73 3.83 -34.71
C LYS A 97 -4.04 3.81 -33.92
N HIS A 98 -3.99 4.14 -32.63
CA HIS A 98 -5.15 4.16 -31.72
C HIS A 98 -5.70 5.57 -31.50
N ILE A 99 -5.08 6.59 -32.12
CA ILE A 99 -5.57 7.97 -32.01
C ILE A 99 -6.98 8.05 -32.63
N ASN A 100 -7.88 8.76 -31.93
CA ASN A 100 -9.31 8.91 -32.23
C ASN A 100 -10.14 7.62 -32.21
N LYS A 101 -9.64 6.54 -31.62
CA LYS A 101 -10.40 5.29 -31.39
C LYS A 101 -10.88 5.18 -29.97
N LEU A 102 -12.03 4.52 -29.79
CA LEU A 102 -12.57 4.19 -28.48
C LEU A 102 -11.89 2.93 -27.95
N LEU A 103 -11.29 3.02 -26.75
CA LEU A 103 -10.57 1.93 -26.12
C LEU A 103 -11.04 1.71 -24.69
N TYR A 104 -10.84 0.49 -24.20
CA TYR A 104 -10.97 0.15 -22.78
C TYR A 104 -9.62 -0.31 -22.22
N PHE A 105 -9.25 0.21 -21.07
CA PHE A 105 -8.09 -0.24 -20.33
C PHE A 105 -8.31 -0.13 -18.83
N GLU A 106 -7.60 -0.96 -18.07
CA GLU A 106 -7.59 -0.95 -16.63
C GLU A 106 -6.30 -0.33 -16.12
N ALA A 107 -6.40 0.48 -15.09
CA ALA A 107 -5.24 1.15 -14.52
C ALA A 107 -5.47 1.57 -13.07
N ILE A 108 -4.37 1.83 -12.34
CA ILE A 108 -4.41 2.38 -10.98
C ILE A 108 -4.27 3.90 -11.07
N VAL A 109 -5.14 4.62 -10.40
CA VAL A 109 -5.04 6.08 -10.29
C VAL A 109 -3.85 6.42 -9.41
N ARG A 110 -2.83 7.04 -9.98
CA ARG A 110 -1.64 7.48 -9.26
C ARG A 110 -1.77 8.91 -8.77
N GLN A 111 -2.34 9.78 -9.60
CA GLN A 111 -2.46 11.20 -9.31
C GLN A 111 -3.84 11.70 -9.73
N SER A 112 -4.43 12.53 -8.88
CA SER A 112 -5.69 13.22 -9.14
C SER A 112 -5.49 14.72 -8.95
N SER A 113 -5.87 15.51 -9.96
CA SER A 113 -5.85 16.97 -9.86
C SER A 113 -7.09 17.52 -9.19
N ASP A 114 -7.04 18.78 -8.77
CA ASP A 114 -8.24 19.52 -8.37
C ASP A 114 -9.23 19.63 -9.53
N ILE A 115 -10.52 19.70 -9.19
CA ILE A 115 -11.58 19.99 -10.16
C ILE A 115 -11.51 21.46 -10.51
N ARG A 116 -11.47 21.76 -11.80
CA ARG A 116 -11.43 23.14 -12.30
C ARG A 116 -12.40 23.37 -13.44
N PRO A 117 -13.13 24.48 -13.45
CA PRO A 117 -13.95 24.85 -14.57
C PRO A 117 -13.07 25.18 -15.79
N GLN A 118 -13.35 24.52 -16.89
CA GLN A 118 -12.72 24.75 -18.20
C GLN A 118 -13.73 25.33 -19.17
N VAL A 119 -13.31 26.31 -19.96
CA VAL A 119 -14.15 26.85 -21.04
C VAL A 119 -14.12 25.89 -22.21
N VAL A 120 -15.27 25.39 -22.62
CA VAL A 120 -15.42 24.51 -23.79
C VAL A 120 -15.83 25.33 -25.02
N CYS A 121 -16.71 26.31 -24.80
CA CYS A 121 -17.20 27.15 -25.87
C CYS A 121 -17.23 28.64 -25.42
N ALA A 122 -16.83 29.51 -26.29
CA ALA A 122 -16.92 30.96 -26.07
C ALA A 122 -17.61 31.66 -27.23
N LYS A 123 -18.59 32.50 -26.91
CA LYS A 123 -19.34 33.29 -27.88
C LYS A 123 -18.85 34.73 -27.87
N PHE A 124 -18.48 35.22 -29.04
CA PHE A 124 -17.95 36.56 -29.25
C PHE A 124 -18.83 37.32 -30.17
N GLU A 125 -19.06 38.59 -29.86
CA GLU A 125 -19.78 39.53 -30.72
C GLU A 125 -18.80 40.39 -31.54
N CYS A 126 -19.07 40.50 -32.79
CA CYS A 126 -18.34 41.41 -33.66
C CYS A 126 -18.82 42.85 -33.45
N PRO A 127 -17.97 43.78 -32.96
CA PRO A 127 -18.42 45.17 -32.72
C PRO A 127 -18.78 45.97 -33.99
N ALA A 128 -18.51 45.43 -35.20
CA ALA A 128 -18.79 46.09 -36.44
C ALA A 128 -20.17 45.70 -37.05
N CYS A 129 -20.49 44.40 -36.99
CA CYS A 129 -21.72 43.88 -37.61
C CYS A 129 -22.68 43.21 -36.62
N GLY A 130 -22.35 43.11 -35.33
CA GLY A 130 -23.18 42.47 -34.31
C GLY A 130 -23.31 40.95 -34.43
N SER A 131 -22.62 40.34 -35.42
CA SER A 131 -22.70 38.88 -35.56
C SER A 131 -22.00 38.14 -34.42
N VAL A 132 -22.62 37.06 -33.95
CA VAL A 132 -22.10 36.21 -32.88
C VAL A 132 -21.21 35.14 -33.50
N ILE A 133 -19.95 35.07 -33.06
CA ILE A 133 -18.97 34.09 -33.48
C ILE A 133 -18.76 33.11 -32.31
N THR A 134 -19.10 31.85 -32.52
CA THR A 134 -18.90 30.80 -31.53
C THR A 134 -17.58 30.09 -31.81
N ILE A 135 -16.68 30.01 -30.81
CA ILE A 135 -15.40 29.32 -30.92
C ILE A 135 -15.34 28.23 -29.87
N LEU A 136 -15.15 26.99 -30.32
CA LEU A 136 -14.86 25.87 -29.47
C LEU A 136 -13.41 25.97 -28.97
N GLN A 137 -13.23 25.80 -27.66
CA GLN A 137 -11.93 25.88 -27.00
C GLN A 137 -11.34 24.47 -26.86
N LEU A 138 -10.71 23.97 -27.91
CA LEU A 138 -10.15 22.63 -27.97
C LEU A 138 -8.73 22.56 -27.37
N GLU A 139 -8.09 23.71 -27.14
CA GLU A 139 -6.72 23.80 -26.64
C GLU A 139 -6.68 24.40 -25.23
N THR A 140 -5.54 24.22 -24.56
CA THR A 140 -5.28 24.81 -23.22
C THR A 140 -5.17 26.32 -23.20
N LYS A 141 -4.94 26.96 -24.34
CA LYS A 141 -4.93 28.40 -24.49
C LYS A 141 -6.27 28.90 -24.99
N PHE A 142 -6.82 29.88 -24.30
CA PHE A 142 -8.05 30.55 -24.73
C PHE A 142 -7.86 31.19 -26.09
N LYS A 143 -8.61 30.75 -27.10
CA LYS A 143 -8.57 31.27 -28.47
C LYS A 143 -9.67 32.30 -28.68
N GLU A 144 -9.27 33.49 -29.15
CA GLU A 144 -10.19 34.51 -29.59
C GLU A 144 -10.31 34.47 -31.13
N PRO A 145 -11.47 34.91 -31.70
CA PRO A 145 -11.60 34.95 -33.14
C PRO A 145 -10.59 35.93 -33.74
N THR A 146 -9.94 35.53 -34.81
CA THR A 146 -8.94 36.34 -35.55
C THR A 146 -9.61 37.22 -36.58
N ARG A 147 -10.76 36.78 -37.17
CA ARG A 147 -11.47 37.47 -38.25
C ARG A 147 -12.97 37.17 -38.20
N CYS A 148 -13.80 38.18 -38.46
CA CYS A 148 -15.23 38.02 -38.65
C CYS A 148 -15.57 37.80 -40.14
N THR A 149 -16.77 37.27 -40.44
CA THR A 149 -17.32 37.13 -41.78
C THR A 149 -17.46 38.47 -42.50
N CYS A 150 -17.64 39.57 -41.77
CA CYS A 150 -17.65 40.93 -42.33
C CYS A 150 -16.23 41.46 -42.72
N GLY A 151 -15.18 40.68 -42.53
CA GLY A 151 -13.81 41.07 -42.86
C GLY A 151 -13.03 41.78 -41.73
N ARG A 152 -13.67 42.14 -40.62
CA ARG A 152 -13.02 42.82 -39.48
C ARG A 152 -12.00 41.88 -38.83
N LYS A 153 -10.82 42.44 -38.52
CA LYS A 153 -9.75 41.83 -37.69
C LYS A 153 -9.59 42.64 -36.41
N GLY A 154 -9.21 42.01 -35.35
CA GLY A 154 -8.90 42.68 -34.08
C GLY A 154 -9.67 42.09 -32.88
N LYS A 155 -9.86 42.87 -31.82
CA LYS A 155 -10.53 42.39 -30.60
C LYS A 155 -12.03 42.29 -30.79
N PHE A 156 -12.58 41.17 -30.34
CA PHE A 156 -14.03 40.90 -30.31
C PHE A 156 -14.53 40.95 -28.87
N ARG A 157 -15.81 41.27 -28.69
CA ARG A 157 -16.44 41.36 -27.37
C ARG A 157 -16.87 39.96 -26.95
N LEU A 158 -16.41 39.48 -25.79
CA LEU A 158 -16.87 38.22 -25.22
C LEU A 158 -18.29 38.39 -24.72
N LEU A 159 -19.25 37.59 -25.18
CA LEU A 159 -20.64 37.56 -24.72
C LEU A 159 -20.86 36.54 -23.62
N SER A 160 -20.50 35.28 -23.85
CA SER A 160 -20.70 34.22 -22.89
C SER A 160 -19.58 33.20 -22.99
N LYS A 161 -19.36 32.44 -21.89
CA LYS A 161 -18.46 31.31 -21.80
C LYS A 161 -19.26 30.14 -21.24
N ASP A 162 -19.22 29.02 -21.94
CA ASP A 162 -19.78 27.78 -21.45
C ASP A 162 -18.67 27.04 -20.71
N LEU A 163 -18.85 26.93 -19.39
CA LEU A 163 -17.87 26.31 -18.47
C LEU A 163 -18.31 24.90 -18.14
N VAL A 164 -17.35 23.99 -18.15
CA VAL A 164 -17.53 22.59 -17.79
C VAL A 164 -16.49 22.23 -16.73
N ASP A 165 -16.91 21.57 -15.68
CA ASP A 165 -15.98 21.05 -14.69
C ASP A 165 -15.13 19.94 -15.29
N ALA A 166 -13.83 20.04 -15.08
CA ALA A 166 -12.84 19.10 -15.62
C ALA A 166 -11.82 18.70 -14.56
N GLN A 167 -11.39 17.45 -14.63
CA GLN A 167 -10.37 16.87 -13.77
C GLN A 167 -9.40 16.06 -14.61
N ARG A 168 -8.13 16.07 -14.23
CA ARG A 168 -7.11 15.23 -14.84
C ARG A 168 -6.68 14.16 -13.85
N LEU A 169 -6.69 12.92 -14.30
CA LEU A 169 -6.08 11.80 -13.61
C LEU A 169 -4.78 11.40 -14.32
N VAL A 170 -3.78 11.01 -13.58
CA VAL A 170 -2.64 10.26 -14.11
C VAL A 170 -2.79 8.83 -13.63
N VAL A 171 -2.93 7.92 -14.57
CA VAL A 171 -3.11 6.50 -14.30
C VAL A 171 -1.85 5.72 -14.70
N GLU A 172 -1.62 4.60 -14.03
CA GLU A 172 -0.46 3.71 -14.20
C GLU A 172 -0.95 2.28 -14.34
N GLU A 173 -0.30 1.50 -15.18
CA GLU A 173 -0.61 0.06 -15.32
C GLU A 173 -0.53 -0.65 -13.97
N ALA A 174 -1.47 -1.55 -13.72
CA ALA A 174 -1.43 -2.35 -12.51
C ALA A 174 -0.21 -3.30 -12.56
N PRO A 175 0.55 -3.43 -11.44
CA PRO A 175 1.74 -4.30 -11.41
C PRO A 175 1.43 -5.75 -11.72
N GLU A 176 0.19 -6.16 -11.43
CA GLU A 176 -0.30 -7.52 -11.65
C GLU A 176 -0.39 -7.88 -13.14
N ASP A 177 -0.63 -6.86 -13.99
CA ASP A 177 -0.76 -7.01 -15.45
C ASP A 177 0.60 -6.93 -16.17
N LEU A 178 1.70 -6.70 -15.42
CA LEU A 178 3.04 -6.56 -15.98
C LEU A 178 3.81 -7.87 -15.94
N GLU A 179 4.08 -8.45 -17.10
CA GLU A 179 4.97 -9.59 -17.23
C GLU A 179 6.46 -9.18 -17.13
N GLY A 180 7.26 -9.98 -16.43
CA GLY A 180 8.72 -9.90 -16.52
C GLY A 180 9.40 -8.68 -15.88
N GLY A 181 8.74 -7.93 -14.99
CA GLY A 181 9.35 -6.77 -14.32
C GLY A 181 9.46 -5.52 -15.19
N ALA A 182 8.64 -5.41 -16.24
CA ALA A 182 8.55 -4.23 -17.08
C ALA A 182 8.14 -2.99 -16.26
N GLN A 183 8.68 -1.81 -16.61
CA GLN A 183 8.29 -0.56 -15.97
C GLN A 183 6.85 -0.19 -16.37
N PRO A 184 5.96 0.09 -15.39
CA PRO A 184 4.60 0.51 -15.68
C PRO A 184 4.61 1.85 -16.41
N LYS A 185 3.80 1.96 -17.46
CA LYS A 185 3.62 3.21 -18.19
C LYS A 185 2.49 4.04 -17.57
N ARG A 186 2.65 5.35 -17.66
CA ARG A 186 1.68 6.33 -17.20
C ARG A 186 0.95 6.96 -18.36
N LEU A 187 -0.33 7.25 -18.16
CA LEU A 187 -1.19 7.89 -19.14
C LEU A 187 -2.05 8.95 -18.45
N SER A 188 -2.28 10.06 -19.11
CA SER A 188 -3.20 11.10 -18.63
C SER A 188 -4.61 10.80 -19.10
N VAL A 189 -5.57 10.82 -18.18
CA VAL A 189 -7.00 10.65 -18.43
C VAL A 189 -7.71 11.94 -18.06
N PHE A 190 -8.53 12.43 -18.95
CA PHE A 190 -9.28 13.66 -18.78
C PHE A 190 -10.76 13.35 -18.53
N LEU A 191 -11.28 13.80 -17.37
CA LEU A 191 -12.67 13.65 -16.98
C LEU A 191 -13.38 14.98 -17.13
N LYS A 192 -14.61 14.96 -17.61
CA LYS A 192 -15.47 16.15 -17.79
C LYS A 192 -16.88 15.90 -17.29
N GLU A 193 -17.56 16.97 -16.92
CA GLU A 193 -19.00 17.01 -16.64
C GLU A 193 -19.44 16.06 -15.52
N ASP A 194 -20.34 15.11 -15.80
CA ASP A 194 -20.88 14.13 -14.84
C ASP A 194 -19.83 13.19 -14.26
N LEU A 195 -18.73 12.92 -14.98
CA LEU A 195 -17.63 12.12 -14.50
C LEU A 195 -16.82 12.77 -13.36
N VAL A 196 -17.06 14.06 -13.11
CA VAL A 196 -16.38 14.85 -12.07
C VAL A 196 -17.31 15.14 -10.88
N GLU A 197 -18.51 14.57 -10.85
CA GLU A 197 -19.42 14.72 -9.73
C GLU A 197 -18.85 14.14 -8.41
N PRO A 198 -19.27 14.65 -7.22
CA PRO A 198 -18.73 14.23 -5.91
C PRO A 198 -18.87 12.72 -5.63
N LYS A 199 -19.83 12.04 -6.27
CA LYS A 199 -19.98 10.59 -6.18
C LYS A 199 -18.85 9.85 -6.92
N MET A 200 -18.39 10.39 -8.04
CA MET A 200 -17.31 9.83 -8.85
C MET A 200 -15.94 10.17 -8.27
N GLU A 201 -15.78 11.35 -7.66
CA GLU A 201 -14.53 11.77 -7.01
C GLU A 201 -14.03 10.74 -5.98
N LYS A 202 -14.96 10.19 -5.18
CA LYS A 202 -14.62 9.12 -4.22
C LYS A 202 -14.13 7.82 -4.88
N LYS A 203 -14.52 7.59 -6.13
CA LYS A 203 -14.17 6.39 -6.89
C LYS A 203 -12.84 6.55 -7.64
N THR A 204 -12.47 7.79 -7.97
CA THR A 204 -11.25 8.15 -8.71
C THR A 204 -10.12 8.65 -7.81
N THR A 205 -10.19 8.39 -6.50
CA THR A 205 -9.11 8.73 -5.56
C THR A 205 -7.82 7.98 -5.89
N PRO A 206 -6.65 8.62 -5.70
CA PRO A 206 -5.37 7.95 -5.88
C PRO A 206 -5.26 6.65 -5.07
N GLY A 207 -4.77 5.59 -5.72
CA GLY A 207 -4.69 4.24 -5.17
C GLY A 207 -5.82 3.30 -5.61
N ASN A 208 -6.93 3.80 -6.14
CA ASN A 208 -8.01 2.95 -6.65
C ASN A 208 -7.70 2.45 -8.06
N LYS A 209 -8.10 1.21 -8.36
CA LYS A 209 -8.10 0.67 -9.72
C LYS A 209 -9.39 1.07 -10.43
N VAL A 210 -9.24 1.48 -11.66
CA VAL A 210 -10.34 1.98 -12.49
C VAL A 210 -10.28 1.36 -13.89
N GLY A 211 -11.45 1.03 -14.43
CA GLY A 211 -11.65 0.73 -15.83
C GLY A 211 -12.04 2.01 -16.54
N VAL A 212 -11.35 2.33 -17.62
CA VAL A 212 -11.57 3.55 -18.39
C VAL A 212 -11.96 3.19 -19.81
N VAL A 213 -13.13 3.63 -20.23
CA VAL A 213 -13.54 3.69 -21.63
C VAL A 213 -13.31 5.11 -22.11
N GLY A 214 -12.53 5.29 -23.16
CA GLY A 214 -12.24 6.64 -23.63
C GLY A 214 -11.59 6.69 -24.99
N VAL A 215 -11.52 7.89 -25.53
CA VAL A 215 -10.94 8.20 -26.84
C VAL A 215 -9.52 8.70 -26.67
N VAL A 216 -8.57 8.10 -27.38
CA VAL A 216 -7.17 8.53 -27.38
C VAL A 216 -7.03 9.81 -28.21
N LYS A 217 -6.47 10.84 -27.60
CA LYS A 217 -6.19 12.14 -28.23
C LYS A 217 -4.72 12.50 -28.14
N GLU A 218 -4.27 13.34 -29.05
CA GLU A 218 -2.93 13.91 -29.05
C GLU A 218 -2.92 15.30 -28.41
N ILE A 219 -1.89 15.58 -27.61
CA ILE A 219 -1.65 16.91 -27.03
C ILE A 219 -0.35 17.46 -27.61
N PRO A 220 -0.35 18.68 -28.18
CA PRO A 220 0.87 19.31 -28.64
C PRO A 220 1.77 19.71 -27.46
N ILE A 221 3.05 19.33 -27.50
CA ILE A 221 4.05 19.77 -26.54
C ILE A 221 4.53 21.17 -26.93
N ILE A 222 4.31 22.15 -26.06
CA ILE A 222 4.76 23.52 -26.27
C ILE A 222 6.14 23.70 -25.62
N LEU A 223 7.14 24.01 -26.42
CA LEU A 223 8.49 24.30 -25.96
C LEU A 223 8.54 25.60 -25.14
N LYS A 224 9.57 25.79 -24.30
CA LYS A 224 9.77 27.00 -23.51
C LYS A 224 9.82 28.29 -24.37
N SER A 225 10.18 28.15 -25.66
CA SER A 225 10.16 29.22 -26.68
C SER A 225 8.76 29.61 -27.17
N GLY A 226 7.69 28.90 -26.73
CA GLY A 226 6.32 29.12 -27.21
C GLY A 226 5.99 28.46 -28.55
N VAL A 227 6.93 27.73 -29.15
CA VAL A 227 6.75 27.00 -30.41
C VAL A 227 6.24 25.60 -30.11
N THR A 228 5.31 25.10 -30.95
CA THR A 228 4.82 23.73 -30.88
C THR A 228 5.90 22.75 -31.32
N SER A 229 6.18 21.73 -30.51
CA SER A 229 7.10 20.64 -30.86
C SER A 229 6.49 19.76 -31.94
N THR A 230 7.34 19.07 -32.70
CA THR A 230 6.93 17.99 -33.59
C THR A 230 6.55 16.70 -32.86
N ARG A 231 6.74 16.67 -31.53
CA ARG A 231 6.37 15.56 -30.64
C ARG A 231 5.05 15.90 -29.97
N TYR A 232 4.19 14.90 -29.88
CA TYR A 232 2.90 14.98 -29.20
C TYR A 232 2.87 13.98 -28.07
N ASP A 233 2.22 14.35 -26.98
CA ASP A 233 1.87 13.43 -25.91
C ASP A 233 0.49 12.83 -26.16
N LEU A 234 0.28 11.59 -25.69
CA LEU A 234 -1.01 10.93 -25.78
C LEU A 234 -1.79 11.14 -24.48
N MET A 235 -3.07 11.40 -24.60
CA MET A 235 -4.02 11.40 -23.49
C MET A 235 -5.29 10.65 -23.87
N VAL A 236 -6.09 10.30 -22.90
CA VAL A 236 -7.41 9.71 -23.09
C VAL A 236 -8.46 10.67 -22.56
N GLU A 237 -9.42 11.02 -23.38
CA GLU A 237 -10.66 11.66 -22.93
C GLU A 237 -11.66 10.58 -22.56
N ALA A 238 -11.99 10.48 -21.27
CA ALA A 238 -12.86 9.43 -20.78
C ALA A 238 -14.31 9.67 -21.24
N ASN A 239 -14.91 8.65 -21.83
CA ASN A 239 -16.35 8.57 -22.01
C ASN A 239 -17.01 7.97 -20.76
N TYR A 240 -16.41 6.91 -20.17
CA TYR A 240 -16.89 6.26 -18.97
C TYR A 240 -15.74 5.83 -18.09
N ILE A 241 -15.94 5.90 -16.79
CA ILE A 241 -15.00 5.41 -15.79
C ILE A 241 -15.75 4.60 -14.73
N GLU A 242 -15.27 3.41 -14.49
CA GLU A 242 -15.81 2.55 -13.44
C GLU A 242 -14.74 2.22 -12.41
N PRO A 243 -15.06 2.26 -11.12
CA PRO A 243 -14.16 1.74 -10.11
C PRO A 243 -14.18 0.22 -10.20
N ILE A 244 -13.07 -0.36 -10.47
CA ILE A 244 -12.88 -1.78 -10.30
C ILE A 244 -12.67 -1.97 -8.80
N GLN A 245 -13.68 -2.51 -8.11
CA GLN A 245 -13.52 -2.81 -6.69
C GLN A 245 -12.43 -3.88 -6.56
N GLU A 246 -11.29 -3.47 -6.05
CA GLU A 246 -10.23 -4.40 -5.64
C GLU A 246 -10.68 -5.18 -4.39
N GLU A 247 -11.64 -6.04 -4.57
CA GLU A 247 -11.67 -7.25 -3.79
C GLU A 247 -10.65 -8.17 -4.45
N TYR A 248 -10.03 -9.08 -3.72
CA TYR A 248 -9.07 -10.07 -4.24
C TYR A 248 -9.63 -10.93 -5.41
N THR A 249 -10.70 -10.46 -6.04
CA THR A 249 -11.55 -11.05 -7.06
C THR A 249 -10.96 -11.05 -8.46
N GLU A 250 -9.81 -10.42 -8.69
CA GLU A 250 -9.30 -10.24 -10.05
C GLU A 250 -8.53 -11.42 -10.62
N ILE A 251 -8.20 -12.41 -9.80
CA ILE A 251 -7.75 -13.70 -10.33
C ILE A 251 -9.01 -14.47 -10.70
N GLU A 252 -9.35 -14.50 -11.98
CA GLU A 252 -10.42 -15.37 -12.49
C GLU A 252 -10.05 -16.82 -12.16
N LEU A 253 -10.66 -17.35 -11.11
CA LEU A 253 -10.50 -18.74 -10.70
C LEU A 253 -11.43 -19.58 -11.57
N SER A 254 -10.86 -20.46 -12.39
CA SER A 254 -11.66 -21.47 -13.09
C SER A 254 -12.19 -22.50 -12.09
N SER A 255 -13.23 -23.22 -12.48
CA SER A 255 -13.76 -24.33 -11.66
C SER A 255 -12.72 -25.42 -11.40
N GLU A 256 -11.76 -25.58 -12.31
CA GLU A 256 -10.62 -26.50 -12.18
C GLU A 256 -9.62 -26.00 -11.13
N ASP A 257 -9.29 -24.71 -11.14
CA ASP A 257 -8.44 -24.07 -10.14
C ASP A 257 -9.02 -24.20 -8.72
N GLU A 258 -10.34 -23.98 -8.58
CA GLU A 258 -11.00 -24.16 -7.28
C GLU A 258 -10.92 -25.62 -6.77
N ALA A 259 -11.08 -26.60 -7.66
CA ALA A 259 -10.97 -28.00 -7.30
C ALA A 259 -9.53 -28.33 -6.86
N GLU A 260 -8.51 -27.82 -7.58
CA GLU A 260 -7.10 -28.00 -7.24
C GLU A 260 -6.79 -27.36 -5.87
N ILE A 261 -7.22 -26.13 -5.62
CA ILE A 261 -7.02 -25.42 -4.35
C ILE A 261 -7.66 -26.16 -3.18
N LYS A 262 -8.89 -26.67 -3.35
CA LYS A 262 -9.58 -27.44 -2.32
C LYS A 262 -8.88 -28.78 -2.03
N ASN A 263 -8.36 -29.45 -3.07
CA ASN A 263 -7.57 -30.67 -2.90
C ASN A 263 -6.26 -30.42 -2.18
N LEU A 264 -5.54 -29.32 -2.53
CA LEU A 264 -4.32 -28.92 -1.83
C LEU A 264 -4.58 -28.65 -0.33
N ALA A 265 -5.69 -28.01 0.01
CA ALA A 265 -6.04 -27.69 1.40
C ALA A 265 -6.37 -28.94 2.25
N LEU A 266 -6.77 -30.05 1.63
CA LEU A 266 -7.03 -31.32 2.30
C LEU A 266 -5.75 -32.11 2.61
N ASP A 267 -4.61 -31.73 2.00
CA ASP A 267 -3.33 -32.40 2.23
C ASP A 267 -2.84 -32.12 3.66
N PRO A 268 -2.56 -33.14 4.48
CA PRO A 268 -2.01 -32.98 5.83
C PRO A 268 -0.66 -32.24 5.86
N HIS A 269 0.12 -32.34 4.77
CA HIS A 269 1.45 -31.74 4.60
C HIS A 269 1.43 -30.38 3.86
N ILE A 270 0.25 -29.75 3.71
CA ILE A 270 0.11 -28.47 2.97
C ILE A 270 1.09 -27.40 3.44
N TYR A 271 1.35 -27.33 4.75
CA TYR A 271 2.29 -26.34 5.31
C TYR A 271 3.71 -26.58 4.85
N GLU A 272 4.19 -27.83 4.90
CA GLU A 272 5.54 -28.20 4.47
C GLU A 272 5.72 -27.91 2.98
N ARG A 273 4.74 -28.28 2.17
CA ARG A 273 4.74 -28.01 0.72
C ARG A 273 4.74 -26.52 0.41
N LEU A 274 3.94 -25.71 1.12
CA LEU A 274 3.93 -24.26 0.95
C LEU A 274 5.28 -23.65 1.39
N ILE A 275 5.85 -24.09 2.54
CA ILE A 275 7.16 -23.63 3.04
C ILE A 275 8.26 -23.92 2.01
N ASN A 276 8.28 -25.12 1.43
CA ASN A 276 9.25 -25.52 0.42
C ASN A 276 9.07 -24.76 -0.90
N SER A 277 7.85 -24.30 -1.18
CA SER A 277 7.53 -23.48 -2.38
C SER A 277 7.90 -22.01 -2.23
N ILE A 278 8.08 -21.48 -0.99
CA ILE A 278 8.53 -20.11 -0.76
C ILE A 278 10.05 -20.00 -0.90
N ALA A 279 10.49 -19.20 -1.86
CA ALA A 279 11.89 -18.93 -2.14
C ALA A 279 12.73 -20.23 -2.12
N PRO A 280 12.51 -21.17 -3.04
CA PRO A 280 13.20 -22.46 -3.05
C PRO A 280 14.71 -22.30 -3.25
N SER A 281 15.17 -21.18 -3.82
CA SER A 281 16.59 -20.84 -3.94
C SER A 281 17.30 -20.58 -2.59
N ILE A 282 16.54 -20.36 -1.51
CA ILE A 282 17.08 -20.11 -0.16
C ILE A 282 16.90 -21.38 0.68
N TRP A 283 18.00 -21.95 1.11
CA TRP A 283 18.00 -23.11 1.99
C TRP A 283 17.75 -22.71 3.45
N GLY A 284 16.93 -23.47 4.16
CA GLY A 284 16.63 -23.26 5.57
C GLY A 284 15.61 -22.14 5.83
N HIS A 285 15.66 -21.58 7.02
CA HIS A 285 14.74 -20.51 7.49
C HIS A 285 13.24 -20.90 7.47
N GLU A 286 12.95 -22.17 7.76
CA GLU A 286 11.58 -22.74 7.69
C GLU A 286 10.56 -21.94 8.51
N LYS A 287 10.92 -21.50 9.73
CA LYS A 287 10.03 -20.69 10.58
C LYS A 287 9.77 -19.30 10.01
N ILE A 288 10.75 -18.71 9.33
CA ILE A 288 10.57 -17.42 8.64
C ILE A 288 9.66 -17.62 7.42
N LYS A 289 9.90 -18.66 6.62
CA LYS A 289 9.05 -19.00 5.47
C LYS A 289 7.61 -19.29 5.89
N GLU A 290 7.42 -20.00 7.02
CA GLU A 290 6.10 -20.24 7.61
C GLU A 290 5.41 -18.92 7.98
N ALA A 291 6.11 -18.00 8.62
CA ALA A 291 5.60 -16.68 8.97
C ALA A 291 5.21 -15.85 7.72
N LEU A 292 6.02 -15.93 6.66
CA LEU A 292 5.75 -15.22 5.39
C LEU A 292 4.49 -15.75 4.69
N ILE A 293 4.23 -17.06 4.72
CA ILE A 293 2.98 -17.64 4.20
C ILE A 293 1.79 -17.11 4.98
N LEU A 294 1.87 -17.16 6.33
CA LEU A 294 0.80 -16.66 7.17
C LEU A 294 0.58 -15.16 6.97
N GLN A 295 1.65 -14.39 6.73
CA GLN A 295 1.56 -12.97 6.39
C GLN A 295 0.84 -12.72 5.06
N LEU A 296 1.18 -13.49 4.02
CA LEU A 296 0.54 -13.39 2.70
C LEU A 296 -0.96 -13.65 2.78
N ILE A 297 -1.36 -14.67 3.55
CA ILE A 297 -2.77 -15.05 3.73
C ILE A 297 -3.49 -14.06 4.65
N GLY A 298 -2.85 -13.60 5.72
CA GLY A 298 -3.38 -12.62 6.66
C GLY A 298 -4.56 -13.10 7.51
N GLY A 299 -4.87 -12.37 8.58
CA GLY A 299 -6.04 -12.53 9.42
C GLY A 299 -7.30 -11.87 8.85
N VAL A 300 -8.38 -11.90 9.61
CA VAL A 300 -9.68 -11.32 9.23
C VAL A 300 -9.81 -9.90 9.75
N ARG A 301 -10.13 -8.96 8.88
CA ARG A 301 -10.51 -7.61 9.30
C ARG A 301 -11.90 -7.64 9.94
N LYS A 302 -12.02 -7.09 11.14
CA LYS A 302 -13.27 -7.09 11.89
C LYS A 302 -13.69 -5.65 12.23
N VAL A 303 -14.94 -5.33 11.94
CA VAL A 303 -15.57 -4.07 12.37
C VAL A 303 -16.42 -4.39 13.59
N LYS A 304 -16.09 -3.79 14.73
CA LYS A 304 -16.85 -3.95 15.97
C LYS A 304 -18.11 -3.09 15.93
N LYS A 305 -19.06 -3.38 16.85
CA LYS A 305 -20.34 -2.64 16.95
C LYS A 305 -20.17 -1.15 17.30
N ASP A 306 -19.07 -0.80 17.93
CA ASP A 306 -18.68 0.58 18.30
C ASP A 306 -18.01 1.34 17.13
N GLY A 307 -17.90 0.72 15.95
CA GLY A 307 -17.22 1.28 14.79
C GLY A 307 -15.71 1.12 14.79
N THR A 308 -15.11 0.58 15.87
CA THR A 308 -13.68 0.31 15.89
C THR A 308 -13.30 -0.84 14.95
N ILE A 309 -12.20 -0.66 14.22
CA ILE A 309 -11.71 -1.63 13.24
C ILE A 309 -10.52 -2.36 13.85
N THR A 310 -10.58 -3.69 13.86
CA THR A 310 -9.42 -4.53 14.16
C THR A 310 -8.82 -4.99 12.84
N ARG A 311 -7.55 -4.66 12.61
CA ARG A 311 -6.82 -5.02 11.38
C ARG A 311 -6.60 -6.53 11.28
N GLY A 312 -6.61 -7.05 10.05
CA GLY A 312 -6.20 -8.41 9.72
C GLY A 312 -4.74 -8.51 9.27
N ASP A 313 -4.12 -7.37 8.93
CA ASP A 313 -2.77 -7.30 8.39
C ASP A 313 -1.72 -7.58 9.45
N MET A 314 -0.67 -8.33 9.06
CA MET A 314 0.46 -8.69 9.91
C MET A 314 1.73 -8.07 9.35
N HIS A 315 2.48 -7.37 10.18
CA HIS A 315 3.74 -6.76 9.79
C HIS A 315 4.92 -7.61 10.29
N ILE A 316 5.86 -7.91 9.39
CA ILE A 316 7.06 -8.71 9.69
C ILE A 316 8.30 -7.89 9.40
N LEU A 317 9.26 -7.92 10.31
CA LEU A 317 10.58 -7.33 10.16
C LEU A 317 11.66 -8.40 10.15
N LEU A 318 12.47 -8.42 9.10
CA LEU A 318 13.66 -9.24 8.99
C LEU A 318 14.88 -8.37 9.27
N VAL A 319 15.62 -8.64 10.34
CA VAL A 319 16.89 -7.95 10.62
C VAL A 319 18.01 -8.94 10.50
N GLY A 320 19.04 -8.66 9.69
CA GLY A 320 20.06 -9.68 9.53
C GLY A 320 21.33 -9.21 8.84
N ASP A 321 22.33 -10.07 8.88
CA ASP A 321 23.63 -9.80 8.30
C ASP A 321 23.53 -9.65 6.76
N PRO A 322 24.43 -8.87 6.14
CA PRO A 322 24.51 -8.75 4.69
C PRO A 322 24.76 -10.13 4.06
N GLY A 323 24.06 -10.42 2.95
CA GLY A 323 24.21 -11.72 2.27
C GLY A 323 23.32 -12.85 2.81
N ALA A 324 22.57 -12.64 3.90
CA ALA A 324 21.68 -13.64 4.49
C ALA A 324 20.36 -13.91 3.73
N GLY A 325 20.23 -13.48 2.47
CA GLY A 325 19.10 -13.78 1.60
C GLY A 325 17.84 -12.92 1.83
N LYS A 326 17.86 -11.90 2.70
CA LYS A 326 16.70 -11.04 3.03
C LYS A 326 16.03 -10.46 1.79
N SER A 327 16.79 -9.75 0.94
CA SER A 327 16.27 -9.11 -0.28
C SER A 327 15.68 -10.12 -1.27
N GLN A 328 16.23 -11.33 -1.35
CA GLN A 328 15.68 -12.40 -2.19
C GLN A 328 14.33 -12.89 -1.66
N LEU A 329 14.19 -13.03 -0.32
CA LEU A 329 12.89 -13.34 0.29
C LEU A 329 11.85 -12.27 -0.03
N LEU A 330 12.19 -10.98 0.13
CA LEU A 330 11.30 -9.87 -0.20
C LEU A 330 10.90 -9.87 -1.68
N GLN A 331 11.86 -10.07 -2.58
CA GLN A 331 11.61 -10.13 -4.03
C GLN A 331 10.70 -11.31 -4.40
N PHE A 332 10.93 -12.48 -3.79
CA PHE A 332 10.05 -13.62 -4.02
C PHE A 332 8.63 -13.34 -3.55
N ILE A 333 8.46 -12.80 -2.34
CA ILE A 333 7.15 -12.45 -1.78
C ILE A 333 6.45 -11.39 -2.65
N SER A 334 7.19 -10.42 -3.17
CA SER A 334 6.61 -9.41 -4.06
C SER A 334 6.08 -10.01 -5.38
N LYS A 335 6.62 -11.14 -5.83
CA LYS A 335 6.14 -11.88 -7.00
C LYS A 335 5.00 -12.85 -6.65
N ALA A 336 5.05 -13.46 -5.47
CA ALA A 336 4.06 -14.44 -5.03
C ALA A 336 2.76 -13.82 -4.55
N ALA A 337 2.81 -12.59 -4.04
CA ALA A 337 1.61 -11.89 -3.58
C ALA A 337 0.71 -11.46 -4.76
N PRO A 338 -0.61 -11.56 -4.62
CA PRO A 338 -1.55 -11.07 -5.64
C PRO A 338 -1.35 -9.59 -5.96
N LYS A 339 -1.14 -8.75 -4.94
CA LYS A 339 -0.85 -7.33 -5.06
C LYS A 339 0.35 -6.97 -4.19
N ALA A 340 1.41 -6.50 -4.80
CA ALA A 340 2.64 -6.15 -4.10
C ALA A 340 3.32 -4.89 -4.66
N ARG A 341 4.02 -4.18 -3.76
CA ARG A 341 4.96 -3.11 -4.14
C ARG A 341 6.31 -3.35 -3.46
N TYR A 342 7.36 -3.39 -4.25
CA TYR A 342 8.73 -3.47 -3.75
C TYR A 342 9.35 -2.08 -3.72
N VAL A 343 9.92 -1.70 -2.58
CA VAL A 343 10.47 -0.37 -2.33
C VAL A 343 11.81 -0.52 -1.62
N ALA A 344 12.83 0.23 -2.06
CA ALA A 344 14.12 0.31 -1.38
C ALA A 344 14.18 1.59 -0.52
N GLY A 345 14.41 1.45 0.78
CA GLY A 345 14.39 2.55 1.74
C GLY A 345 15.36 3.68 1.40
N ARG A 346 16.54 3.35 0.84
CA ARG A 346 17.55 4.34 0.46
C ARG A 346 17.09 5.32 -0.64
N SER A 347 16.27 4.86 -1.56
CA SER A 347 15.84 5.65 -2.74
C SER A 347 14.47 6.30 -2.59
N THR A 348 13.80 6.09 -1.48
CA THR A 348 12.41 6.48 -1.28
C THR A 348 12.30 7.52 -0.18
N THR A 349 11.51 8.56 -0.42
CA THR A 349 11.16 9.58 0.58
C THR A 349 9.85 9.23 1.27
N GLY A 350 9.57 9.80 2.45
CA GLY A 350 8.29 9.62 3.14
C GLY A 350 7.08 9.94 2.27
N ALA A 351 7.19 10.98 1.44
CA ALA A 351 6.19 11.32 0.43
C ALA A 351 6.01 10.22 -0.62
N GLY A 352 7.10 9.56 -1.04
CA GLY A 352 7.04 8.43 -1.97
C GLY A 352 6.48 7.15 -1.33
N ILE A 353 6.56 7.02 0.00
CA ILE A 353 5.97 5.90 0.74
C ILE A 353 4.50 6.14 1.02
N THR A 354 4.12 7.32 1.48
CA THR A 354 2.76 7.64 1.91
C THR A 354 1.95 8.31 0.81
N ALA A 355 2.06 9.61 0.66
CA ALA A 355 1.50 10.37 -0.44
C ALA A 355 2.09 11.80 -0.48
N SER A 356 2.01 12.46 -1.62
CA SER A 356 2.53 13.82 -1.81
C SER A 356 1.54 14.72 -2.54
N VAL A 357 1.72 16.03 -2.33
CA VAL A 357 1.03 17.06 -3.11
C VAL A 357 2.04 17.63 -4.08
N VAL A 358 1.78 17.46 -5.37
CA VAL A 358 2.62 17.92 -6.48
C VAL A 358 1.90 18.98 -7.29
N LYS A 359 2.66 19.85 -7.96
CA LYS A 359 2.06 20.86 -8.84
C LYS A 359 1.74 20.23 -10.20
N ASP A 360 0.49 20.28 -10.59
CA ASP A 360 0.07 19.88 -11.94
C ASP A 360 0.40 21.00 -12.94
N GLU A 361 1.25 20.70 -13.92
CA GLU A 361 1.69 21.67 -14.92
C GLU A 361 0.58 21.96 -15.94
N PHE A 362 -0.30 20.99 -16.19
CA PHE A 362 -1.35 21.10 -17.21
C PHE A 362 -2.52 21.97 -16.71
N LEU A 363 -3.10 21.65 -15.55
CA LEU A 363 -4.20 22.42 -14.95
C LEU A 363 -3.71 23.59 -14.09
N ARG A 364 -2.39 23.75 -13.93
CA ARG A 364 -1.76 24.77 -13.07
C ARG A 364 -2.29 24.79 -11.64
N GLY A 365 -2.66 23.60 -11.15
CA GLY A 365 -3.16 23.38 -9.81
C GLY A 365 -2.25 22.51 -8.98
N TRP A 366 -2.74 22.10 -7.82
CA TRP A 366 -2.13 21.08 -7.00
C TRP A 366 -2.79 19.74 -7.29
N ALA A 367 -2.03 18.67 -7.25
CA ALA A 367 -2.52 17.33 -7.45
C ALA A 367 -1.98 16.42 -6.35
N LEU A 368 -2.82 15.46 -5.93
CA LEU A 368 -2.48 14.46 -4.93
C LEU A 368 -1.84 13.25 -5.63
N GLU A 369 -0.61 12.90 -5.27
CA GLU A 369 0.10 11.73 -5.76
C GLU A 369 0.18 10.66 -4.68
N ALA A 370 -0.30 9.43 -4.98
CA ALA A 370 -0.25 8.29 -4.08
C ALA A 370 1.16 7.71 -3.97
N GLY A 371 1.62 7.45 -2.75
CA GLY A 371 2.85 6.73 -2.47
C GLY A 371 2.66 5.22 -2.44
N ALA A 372 3.77 4.51 -2.18
CA ALA A 372 3.83 3.05 -2.26
C ALA A 372 2.82 2.33 -1.35
N MET A 373 2.59 2.83 -0.12
CA MET A 373 1.60 2.22 0.80
C MET A 373 0.18 2.35 0.30
N VAL A 374 -0.19 3.53 -0.23
CA VAL A 374 -1.53 3.75 -0.79
C VAL A 374 -1.73 2.92 -2.04
N LEU A 375 -0.71 2.83 -2.91
CA LEU A 375 -0.74 1.99 -4.11
C LEU A 375 -0.78 0.49 -3.80
N ALA A 376 -0.22 0.06 -2.67
CA ALA A 376 -0.28 -1.31 -2.17
C ALA A 376 -1.49 -1.58 -1.26
N ASN A 377 -2.49 -0.71 -1.27
CA ASN A 377 -3.71 -0.87 -0.46
C ASN A 377 -4.35 -2.25 -0.68
N LYS A 378 -4.72 -2.93 0.42
CA LYS A 378 -5.19 -4.33 0.48
C LYS A 378 -4.16 -5.38 -0.01
N GLY A 379 -2.92 -5.01 -0.22
CA GLY A 379 -1.83 -5.87 -0.65
C GLY A 379 -0.67 -5.91 0.34
N ILE A 380 0.55 -6.13 -0.19
CA ILE A 380 1.78 -6.18 0.59
C ILE A 380 2.80 -5.14 0.08
N MET A 381 3.42 -4.42 0.99
CA MET A 381 4.57 -3.58 0.71
C MET A 381 5.84 -4.28 1.22
N CYS A 382 6.75 -4.59 0.32
CA CYS A 382 8.07 -5.13 0.61
C CYS A 382 9.07 -3.98 0.68
N LEU A 383 9.54 -3.64 1.88
CA LEU A 383 10.46 -2.54 2.12
C LEU A 383 11.85 -3.07 2.43
N ASP A 384 12.78 -2.92 1.51
CA ASP A 384 14.18 -3.31 1.69
C ASP A 384 15.03 -2.14 2.19
N GLU A 385 16.14 -2.44 2.86
CA GLU A 385 17.07 -1.45 3.42
C GLU A 385 16.38 -0.38 4.31
N MET A 386 15.47 -0.80 5.18
CA MET A 386 14.73 0.11 6.04
C MET A 386 15.63 0.93 6.98
N ASP A 387 16.80 0.39 7.34
CA ASP A 387 17.84 1.05 8.15
C ASP A 387 18.46 2.28 7.47
N LYS A 388 18.26 2.45 6.15
CA LYS A 388 18.76 3.60 5.39
C LYS A 388 17.76 4.74 5.24
N MET A 389 16.54 4.58 5.75
CA MET A 389 15.51 5.63 5.71
C MET A 389 15.85 6.79 6.63
N GLN A 390 15.40 7.99 6.27
CA GLN A 390 15.48 9.15 7.14
C GLN A 390 14.43 9.06 8.26
N ARG A 391 14.67 9.74 9.38
CA ARG A 391 13.73 9.68 10.53
C ARG A 391 12.33 10.20 10.19
N GLU A 392 12.24 11.26 9.42
CA GLU A 392 10.96 11.83 8.97
C GLU A 392 10.15 10.83 8.14
N ASP A 393 10.84 10.03 7.31
CA ASP A 393 10.22 9.00 6.48
C ASP A 393 9.74 7.81 7.32
N THR A 394 10.49 7.45 8.37
CA THR A 394 10.10 6.39 9.31
C THR A 394 8.89 6.79 10.17
N ASP A 395 8.75 8.06 10.52
CA ASP A 395 7.61 8.58 11.27
C ASP A 395 6.32 8.52 10.41
N ALA A 396 6.40 8.89 9.14
CA ALA A 396 5.29 8.79 8.20
C ALA A 396 4.83 7.32 7.98
N LEU A 397 5.80 6.39 7.90
CA LEU A 397 5.51 4.95 7.81
C LEU A 397 4.83 4.45 9.08
N HIS A 398 5.31 4.88 10.26
CA HIS A 398 4.76 4.51 11.55
C HIS A 398 3.28 4.89 11.69
N GLU A 399 2.91 6.12 11.29
CA GLU A 399 1.53 6.59 11.31
C GLU A 399 0.63 5.76 10.37
N ALA A 400 1.09 5.53 9.14
CA ALA A 400 0.35 4.78 8.14
C ALA A 400 0.13 3.30 8.55
N MET A 401 1.11 2.64 9.19
CA MET A 401 0.98 1.28 9.71
C MET A 401 -0.03 1.16 10.85
N GLU A 402 -0.19 2.22 11.67
CA GLU A 402 -1.11 2.20 12.80
C GLU A 402 -2.55 2.48 12.39
N GLN A 403 -2.74 3.57 11.67
CA GLN A 403 -4.07 4.08 11.33
C GLN A 403 -4.66 3.42 10.09
N GLN A 404 -3.85 2.72 9.30
CA GLN A 404 -4.20 2.18 7.98
C GLN A 404 -4.75 3.26 7.03
N GLN A 405 -4.35 4.50 7.28
CA GLN A 405 -4.74 5.69 6.52
C GLN A 405 -3.54 6.65 6.46
N VAL A 406 -3.49 7.43 5.41
CA VAL A 406 -2.53 8.52 5.23
C VAL A 406 -3.30 9.82 5.09
N THR A 407 -3.11 10.73 6.02
CA THR A 407 -3.74 12.05 6.00
C THR A 407 -2.73 13.10 5.55
N ILE A 408 -3.08 13.85 4.52
CA ILE A 408 -2.26 14.94 3.99
C ILE A 408 -3.01 16.25 4.16
N THR A 409 -2.30 17.24 4.71
CA THR A 409 -2.78 18.61 4.87
C THR A 409 -1.69 19.55 4.34
N LYS A 410 -1.62 19.71 3.02
CA LYS A 410 -0.62 20.58 2.36
C LYS A 410 -1.26 21.35 1.21
N ALA A 411 -0.82 22.60 0.99
CA ALA A 411 -1.21 23.43 -0.17
C ALA A 411 -2.73 23.55 -0.37
N ASN A 412 -3.49 23.72 0.72
CA ASN A 412 -4.96 23.77 0.77
C ASN A 412 -5.68 22.47 0.37
N ILE A 413 -4.96 21.37 0.18
CA ILE A 413 -5.57 20.05 0.00
C ILE A 413 -5.56 19.35 1.35
N GLN A 414 -6.73 18.89 1.78
CA GLN A 414 -6.89 17.97 2.90
C GLN A 414 -7.52 16.69 2.37
N ALA A 415 -6.75 15.61 2.39
CA ALA A 415 -7.21 14.30 1.90
C ALA A 415 -6.76 13.19 2.84
N THR A 416 -7.63 12.20 3.02
CA THR A 416 -7.35 10.98 3.76
C THR A 416 -7.43 9.81 2.79
N LEU A 417 -6.29 9.16 2.55
CA LEU A 417 -6.16 8.01 1.66
C LEU A 417 -6.11 6.73 2.48
N ARG A 418 -6.74 5.66 2.00
CA ARG A 418 -6.65 4.34 2.63
C ARG A 418 -5.31 3.70 2.33
N ALA A 419 -4.69 3.10 3.35
CA ALA A 419 -3.42 2.40 3.27
C ALA A 419 -3.48 1.10 4.12
N GLU A 420 -4.49 0.26 3.86
CA GLU A 420 -4.69 -1.05 4.49
C GLU A 420 -3.68 -2.04 3.90
N THR A 421 -2.41 -1.89 4.28
CA THR A 421 -1.29 -2.58 3.63
C THR A 421 -0.52 -3.41 4.64
N THR A 422 -0.25 -4.65 4.28
CA THR A 422 0.69 -5.51 5.00
C THR A 422 2.13 -5.06 4.70
N VAL A 423 2.98 -4.95 5.72
CA VAL A 423 4.38 -4.54 5.55
C VAL A 423 5.31 -5.70 5.86
N LEU A 424 6.15 -6.04 4.90
CA LEU A 424 7.32 -6.90 5.06
C LEU A 424 8.57 -6.05 4.89
N ALA A 425 9.31 -5.85 5.98
CA ALA A 425 10.50 -5.01 5.96
C ALA A 425 11.78 -5.81 6.19
N ALA A 426 12.88 -5.37 5.57
CA ALA A 426 14.22 -5.87 5.82
C ALA A 426 15.14 -4.72 6.24
N ALA A 427 15.98 -4.98 7.24
CA ALA A 427 16.96 -4.06 7.77
C ALA A 427 18.28 -4.77 8.04
N ASN A 428 19.39 -4.01 8.07
CA ASN A 428 20.67 -4.49 8.55
C ASN A 428 20.88 -4.04 10.00
N PRO A 429 21.69 -4.77 10.79
CA PRO A 429 22.04 -4.33 12.14
C PRO A 429 22.94 -3.10 12.10
N LYS A 430 22.91 -2.30 13.17
CA LYS A 430 23.57 -0.99 13.32
C LYS A 430 25.06 -0.96 12.93
N LEU A 431 25.79 -2.04 13.23
CA LEU A 431 27.23 -2.17 12.92
C LEU A 431 27.48 -2.94 11.62
N GLY A 432 26.45 -3.21 10.83
CA GLY A 432 26.52 -3.99 9.59
C GLY A 432 26.45 -5.49 9.80
N ARG A 433 26.87 -6.02 10.95
CA ARG A 433 26.75 -7.42 11.37
C ARG A 433 26.33 -7.50 12.81
N PHE A 434 25.67 -8.62 13.17
CA PHE A 434 25.33 -8.90 14.55
C PHE A 434 26.58 -9.24 15.38
N ASP A 435 26.68 -8.61 16.55
CA ASP A 435 27.66 -8.94 17.57
C ASP A 435 27.02 -10.00 18.51
N PRO A 436 27.58 -11.22 18.62
CA PRO A 436 27.03 -12.28 19.46
C PRO A 436 27.00 -11.93 20.97
N TYR A 437 27.80 -10.95 21.38
CA TYR A 437 27.95 -10.56 22.78
C TYR A 437 27.01 -9.44 23.20
N ARG A 438 26.22 -8.87 22.28
CA ARG A 438 25.27 -7.79 22.55
C ARG A 438 23.84 -8.25 22.31
N LEU A 439 22.91 -7.58 23.00
CA LEU A 439 21.48 -7.78 22.79
C LEU A 439 21.10 -7.51 21.32
N VAL A 440 20.35 -8.43 20.72
CA VAL A 440 19.88 -8.27 19.33
C VAL A 440 19.08 -6.96 19.19
N ALA A 441 18.23 -6.63 20.17
CA ALA A 441 17.42 -5.44 20.15
C ALA A 441 18.21 -4.11 20.18
N GLU A 442 19.37 -4.07 20.86
CA GLU A 442 20.25 -2.90 20.88
C GLU A 442 20.94 -2.64 19.54
N GLN A 443 21.02 -3.68 18.73
CA GLN A 443 21.69 -3.63 17.43
C GLN A 443 20.74 -3.28 16.28
N ILE A 444 19.46 -3.10 16.57
CA ILE A 444 18.46 -2.66 15.58
C ILE A 444 18.40 -1.14 15.59
N ASP A 445 18.80 -0.50 14.47
CA ASP A 445 18.82 0.96 14.34
C ASP A 445 17.50 1.50 13.79
N LEU A 446 16.42 1.27 14.54
CA LEU A 446 15.08 1.73 14.21
C LEU A 446 14.42 2.38 15.43
N PRO A 447 13.53 3.37 15.25
CA PRO A 447 12.79 3.95 16.36
C PRO A 447 11.98 2.89 17.11
N PRO A 448 12.02 2.86 18.46
CA PRO A 448 11.28 1.86 19.25
C PRO A 448 9.78 1.84 18.97
N ALA A 449 9.20 3.03 18.70
CA ALA A 449 7.80 3.17 18.34
C ALA A 449 7.45 2.36 17.07
N LEU A 450 8.35 2.35 16.09
CA LEU A 450 8.19 1.61 14.83
C LEU A 450 8.42 0.11 15.03
N ILE A 451 9.44 -0.28 15.79
CA ILE A 451 9.73 -1.70 16.11
C ILE A 451 8.49 -2.35 16.74
N ASN A 452 7.83 -1.66 17.66
CA ASN A 452 6.62 -2.14 18.32
C ASN A 452 5.41 -2.29 17.38
N ARG A 453 5.47 -1.81 16.14
CA ARG A 453 4.40 -1.99 15.13
C ARG A 453 4.49 -3.31 14.38
N PHE A 454 5.66 -3.93 14.39
CA PHE A 454 5.84 -5.25 13.81
C PHE A 454 5.29 -6.33 14.73
N ASP A 455 4.54 -7.25 14.15
CA ASP A 455 3.93 -8.37 14.87
C ASP A 455 4.96 -9.48 15.13
N LEU A 456 5.88 -9.69 14.18
CA LEU A 456 7.00 -10.63 14.27
C LEU A 456 8.30 -9.95 13.82
N ILE A 457 9.38 -10.24 14.55
CA ILE A 457 10.73 -9.74 14.25
C ILE A 457 11.68 -10.94 14.21
N PHE A 458 12.31 -11.17 13.08
CA PHE A 458 13.24 -12.29 12.90
C PHE A 458 14.67 -11.77 12.71
N PRO A 459 15.57 -12.01 13.67
CA PRO A 459 16.98 -11.80 13.46
C PRO A 459 17.54 -12.96 12.62
N ILE A 460 18.24 -12.63 11.55
CA ILE A 460 18.93 -13.59 10.69
C ILE A 460 20.42 -13.40 10.92
N ILE A 461 20.95 -14.20 11.84
CA ILE A 461 22.34 -14.14 12.27
C ILE A 461 23.14 -15.19 11.48
N ASP A 462 24.23 -14.78 10.86
CA ASP A 462 25.13 -15.65 10.13
C ASP A 462 26.29 -16.10 11.05
N LEU A 463 26.04 -17.20 11.77
CA LEU A 463 27.06 -17.83 12.62
C LEU A 463 27.67 -19.04 11.88
N PRO A 464 29.00 -19.15 11.82
CA PRO A 464 29.66 -20.28 11.19
C PRO A 464 29.26 -21.61 11.86
N ASP A 465 28.62 -22.49 11.10
CA ASP A 465 28.27 -23.84 11.51
C ASP A 465 28.60 -24.81 10.37
N ARG A 466 29.57 -25.71 10.63
CA ARG A 466 30.09 -26.63 9.62
C ARG A 466 29.02 -27.50 8.95
N ILE A 467 28.00 -27.91 9.69
CA ILE A 467 26.92 -28.76 9.17
C ILE A 467 25.98 -27.96 8.32
N ARG A 468 25.56 -26.78 8.83
CA ARG A 468 24.66 -25.86 8.14
C ARG A 468 25.30 -25.29 6.89
N ASP A 469 26.57 -24.85 6.99
CA ASP A 469 27.32 -24.27 5.88
C ASP A 469 27.56 -25.29 4.76
N ALA A 470 27.83 -26.54 5.09
CA ALA A 470 27.95 -27.61 4.10
C ALA A 470 26.63 -27.81 3.32
N LYS A 471 25.47 -27.77 3.99
CA LYS A 471 24.16 -27.93 3.35
C LYS A 471 23.82 -26.73 2.49
N ILE A 472 24.11 -25.50 2.96
CA ILE A 472 23.94 -24.28 2.17
C ILE A 472 24.81 -24.33 0.92
N ALA A 473 26.10 -24.68 1.07
CA ALA A 473 27.01 -24.76 -0.05
C ALA A 473 26.55 -25.81 -1.07
N GLN A 474 26.13 -27.00 -0.60
CA GLN A 474 25.61 -28.04 -1.48
C GLN A 474 24.38 -27.54 -2.26
N HIS A 475 23.43 -26.94 -1.58
CA HIS A 475 22.21 -26.40 -2.22
C HIS A 475 22.53 -25.35 -3.28
N VAL A 476 23.46 -24.42 -3.01
CA VAL A 476 23.88 -23.39 -3.98
C VAL A 476 24.60 -24.05 -5.17
N LEU A 477 25.45 -25.04 -4.95
CA LEU A 477 26.14 -25.76 -6.02
C LEU A 477 25.16 -26.55 -6.89
N ASP A 478 24.18 -27.22 -6.30
CA ASP A 478 23.12 -27.94 -7.01
C ASP A 478 22.30 -27.01 -7.91
N LEU A 479 21.93 -25.82 -7.40
CA LEU A 479 21.26 -24.77 -8.18
C LEU A 479 22.09 -24.28 -9.37
N HIS A 480 23.40 -24.19 -9.24
CA HIS A 480 24.29 -23.79 -10.34
C HIS A 480 24.57 -24.92 -11.34
N HIS A 481 24.58 -26.16 -10.87
CA HIS A 481 24.79 -27.31 -11.75
C HIS A 481 23.57 -27.62 -12.59
N GLU A 482 22.39 -27.62 -11.98
CA GLU A 482 21.10 -27.85 -12.64
C GLU A 482 20.08 -26.78 -12.20
N PRO A 483 20.01 -25.63 -12.88
CA PRO A 483 19.08 -24.56 -12.53
C PRO A 483 17.61 -24.98 -12.53
N GLU A 484 17.30 -26.02 -13.31
CA GLU A 484 15.95 -26.59 -13.43
C GLU A 484 15.62 -27.64 -12.35
N SER A 485 16.59 -28.08 -11.54
CA SER A 485 16.38 -29.14 -10.53
C SER A 485 15.56 -28.69 -9.32
N VAL A 486 15.56 -27.39 -9.02
CA VAL A 486 14.83 -26.84 -7.86
C VAL A 486 13.52 -26.22 -8.34
N HIS A 487 12.54 -27.08 -8.58
CA HIS A 487 11.17 -26.64 -8.80
C HIS A 487 10.45 -26.42 -7.46
N PRO A 488 9.67 -25.33 -7.32
CA PRO A 488 8.78 -25.21 -6.19
C PRO A 488 7.76 -26.38 -6.24
N GLU A 489 7.47 -26.99 -5.10
CA GLU A 489 6.50 -28.08 -5.03
C GLU A 489 5.11 -27.64 -5.49
N ILE A 490 4.78 -26.36 -5.29
CA ILE A 490 3.56 -25.72 -5.77
C ILE A 490 4.02 -24.52 -6.63
N PRO A 491 3.57 -24.41 -7.90
CA PRO A 491 3.87 -23.26 -8.76
C PRO A 491 3.45 -21.94 -8.12
N VAL A 492 4.23 -20.87 -8.34
CA VAL A 492 3.97 -19.55 -7.75
C VAL A 492 2.57 -19.03 -8.13
N GLU A 493 2.12 -19.32 -9.34
CA GLU A 493 0.78 -18.95 -9.80
C GLU A 493 -0.32 -19.67 -9.02
N THR A 494 -0.16 -20.98 -8.74
CA THR A 494 -1.09 -21.73 -7.89
C THR A 494 -1.07 -21.21 -6.45
N VAL A 495 0.10 -20.83 -5.91
CA VAL A 495 0.20 -20.18 -4.59
C VAL A 495 -0.57 -18.85 -4.59
N ARG A 496 -0.43 -18.03 -5.63
CA ARG A 496 -1.15 -16.75 -5.77
C ARG A 496 -2.66 -16.97 -5.82
N LYS A 497 -3.14 -17.92 -6.62
CA LYS A 497 -4.56 -18.32 -6.70
C LYS A 497 -5.08 -18.83 -5.36
N PHE A 498 -4.28 -19.65 -4.67
CA PHE A 498 -4.61 -20.18 -3.34
C PHE A 498 -4.79 -19.04 -2.31
N ILE A 499 -3.86 -18.09 -2.25
CA ILE A 499 -3.93 -16.93 -1.34
C ILE A 499 -5.18 -16.10 -1.65
N SER A 500 -5.46 -15.84 -2.93
CA SER A 500 -6.64 -15.09 -3.36
C SER A 500 -7.93 -15.80 -2.92
N TYR A 501 -8.06 -17.08 -3.21
CA TYR A 501 -9.21 -17.89 -2.81
C TYR A 501 -9.42 -17.90 -1.29
N ALA A 502 -8.36 -18.13 -0.51
CA ALA A 502 -8.41 -18.16 0.95
C ALA A 502 -8.89 -16.83 1.55
N LYS A 503 -8.42 -15.71 1.00
CA LYS A 503 -8.83 -14.38 1.46
C LYS A 503 -10.27 -14.03 1.14
N GLN A 504 -10.78 -14.50 0.00
CA GLN A 504 -12.14 -14.21 -0.46
C GLN A 504 -13.21 -15.04 0.25
N HIS A 505 -12.96 -16.34 0.43
CA HIS A 505 -13.98 -17.29 0.81
C HIS A 505 -13.90 -17.75 2.26
N VAL A 506 -12.74 -17.56 2.94
CA VAL A 506 -12.54 -18.14 4.27
C VAL A 506 -12.47 -17.06 5.34
N PHE A 507 -13.48 -17.03 6.21
CA PHE A 507 -13.59 -16.13 7.36
C PHE A 507 -13.67 -16.93 8.65
N PRO A 508 -12.53 -17.41 9.20
CA PRO A 508 -12.53 -18.33 10.32
C PRO A 508 -13.00 -17.66 11.62
N LYS A 509 -13.77 -18.40 12.40
CA LYS A 509 -14.22 -18.00 13.74
C LYS A 509 -13.47 -18.80 14.79
N MET A 510 -13.12 -18.13 15.89
CA MET A 510 -12.38 -18.75 17.00
C MET A 510 -13.28 -19.74 17.76
N THR A 511 -12.75 -20.93 18.03
CA THR A 511 -13.38 -21.92 18.91
C THR A 511 -12.98 -21.68 20.37
N ASP A 512 -13.80 -22.16 21.31
CA ASP A 512 -13.53 -22.01 22.74
C ASP A 512 -12.19 -22.65 23.15
N GLU A 513 -11.86 -23.82 22.56
CA GLU A 513 -10.58 -24.51 22.81
C GLU A 513 -9.37 -23.66 22.37
N ALA A 514 -9.46 -23.02 21.20
CA ALA A 514 -8.39 -22.16 20.70
C ALA A 514 -8.27 -20.89 21.56
N MET A 515 -9.39 -20.36 22.02
CA MET A 515 -9.44 -19.19 22.90
C MET A 515 -8.79 -19.50 24.25
N GLU A 516 -9.07 -20.64 24.85
CA GLU A 516 -8.45 -21.06 26.10
C GLU A 516 -6.93 -21.28 25.94
N GLU A 517 -6.48 -21.88 24.86
CA GLU A 517 -5.04 -22.11 24.62
C GLU A 517 -4.29 -20.79 24.52
N ILE A 518 -4.78 -19.82 23.75
CA ILE A 518 -4.17 -18.48 23.63
C ILE A 518 -4.22 -17.73 24.95
N LYS A 519 -5.35 -17.79 25.66
CA LYS A 519 -5.51 -17.15 26.99
C LYS A 519 -4.52 -17.73 27.99
N ASN A 520 -4.42 -19.06 28.08
CA ASN A 520 -3.54 -19.74 29.03
C ASN A 520 -2.06 -19.41 28.72
N PHE A 521 -1.67 -19.40 27.46
CA PHE A 521 -0.33 -18.97 27.06
C PHE A 521 -0.04 -17.52 27.46
N TYR A 522 -0.96 -16.58 27.13
CA TYR A 522 -0.80 -15.16 27.44
C TYR A 522 -0.68 -14.91 28.94
N VAL A 523 -1.59 -15.50 29.72
CA VAL A 523 -1.62 -15.37 31.19
C VAL A 523 -0.41 -16.07 31.82
N GLY A 524 -0.07 -17.28 31.34
CA GLY A 524 1.07 -18.02 31.82
C GLY A 524 2.38 -17.27 31.61
N LEU A 525 2.60 -16.73 30.39
CA LEU A 525 3.82 -15.98 30.10
C LEU A 525 3.91 -14.68 30.92
N ARG A 526 2.76 -13.99 31.11
CA ARG A 526 2.72 -12.72 31.85
C ARG A 526 2.88 -12.87 33.35
N ASN A 527 2.50 -14.03 33.90
CA ASN A 527 2.56 -14.34 35.33
C ASN A 527 3.70 -15.33 35.65
N THR A 528 4.66 -15.54 34.73
CA THR A 528 5.83 -16.36 35.03
C THR A 528 6.54 -15.77 36.25
N GLU A 529 6.55 -16.52 37.37
CA GLU A 529 7.20 -16.11 38.59
C GLU A 529 8.70 -15.98 38.37
N THR A 530 9.18 -14.76 38.45
CA THR A 530 10.61 -14.50 38.55
C THR A 530 11.08 -14.95 39.91
N ALA A 531 12.03 -15.88 39.94
CA ALA A 531 12.63 -16.45 41.17
C ALA A 531 13.33 -15.41 42.08
N SER A 532 13.20 -14.12 41.84
CA SER A 532 13.76 -13.03 42.63
C SER A 532 12.63 -12.13 43.15
N GLU A 533 11.88 -12.60 44.13
CA GLU A 533 11.11 -11.74 45.04
C GLU A 533 12.06 -10.90 45.92
N LYS A 534 12.72 -9.91 45.35
CA LYS A 534 13.32 -8.82 46.11
C LYS A 534 12.49 -7.58 45.88
N GLU A 535 11.90 -7.10 47.00
CA GLU A 535 11.09 -5.90 47.08
C GLU A 535 11.69 -4.73 46.33
N GLY A 536 10.89 -4.07 45.48
CA GLY A 536 11.22 -2.80 44.84
C GLY A 536 11.68 -2.84 43.40
N LYS A 537 11.91 -4.02 42.76
CA LYS A 537 12.34 -4.11 41.38
C LYS A 537 11.17 -4.15 40.40
N ARG A 538 11.23 -3.37 39.31
CA ARG A 538 10.27 -3.45 38.20
C ARG A 538 10.35 -4.85 37.57
N LYS A 539 9.18 -5.48 37.36
CA LYS A 539 9.10 -6.77 36.69
C LYS A 539 9.20 -6.56 35.15
N PRO A 540 9.97 -7.39 34.45
CA PRO A 540 9.95 -7.37 32.99
C PRO A 540 8.54 -7.71 32.47
N ILE A 541 8.12 -7.06 31.37
CA ILE A 541 6.84 -7.35 30.75
C ILE A 541 7.09 -8.31 29.58
N PRO A 542 6.78 -9.60 29.73
CA PRO A 542 7.17 -10.59 28.70
C PRO A 542 6.27 -10.57 27.47
N ILE A 543 5.05 -9.97 27.54
CA ILE A 543 4.11 -9.92 26.43
C ILE A 543 3.11 -8.74 26.57
N THR A 544 2.83 -8.06 25.46
CA THR A 544 1.87 -6.94 25.39
C THR A 544 0.53 -7.36 24.79
N PRO A 545 -0.57 -6.58 24.97
CA PRO A 545 -1.85 -6.85 24.33
C PRO A 545 -1.77 -6.89 22.79
N ARG A 546 -0.81 -6.16 22.19
CA ARG A 546 -0.59 -6.16 20.74
C ARG A 546 -0.13 -7.54 20.23
N GLN A 547 0.75 -8.22 20.97
CA GLN A 547 1.16 -9.58 20.61
C GLN A 547 0.03 -10.59 20.80
N LEU A 548 -0.90 -10.34 21.74
CA LEU A 548 -2.13 -11.13 21.83
C LEU A 548 -2.97 -11.00 20.54
N GLU A 549 -3.13 -9.78 20.03
CA GLU A 549 -3.79 -9.58 18.74
C GLU A 549 -3.03 -10.22 17.58
N ALA A 550 -1.68 -10.19 17.60
CA ALA A 550 -0.85 -10.88 16.62
C ALA A 550 -1.07 -12.39 16.64
N LEU A 551 -1.17 -13.01 17.83
CA LEU A 551 -1.52 -14.44 17.98
C LEU A 551 -2.87 -14.77 17.35
N ILE A 552 -3.88 -13.92 17.55
CA ILE A 552 -5.20 -14.10 16.96
C ILE A 552 -5.10 -14.07 15.43
N ARG A 553 -4.41 -13.07 14.86
CA ARG A 553 -4.20 -12.94 13.41
C ARG A 553 -3.46 -14.14 12.81
N LEU A 554 -2.40 -14.61 13.49
CA LEU A 554 -1.64 -15.80 13.08
C LEU A 554 -2.51 -17.06 13.10
N ALA A 555 -3.32 -17.25 14.14
CA ALA A 555 -4.24 -18.39 14.24
C ALA A 555 -5.34 -18.34 13.16
N GLU A 556 -5.87 -17.14 12.84
CA GLU A 556 -6.80 -16.93 11.74
C GLU A 556 -6.15 -17.27 10.40
N ALA A 557 -4.93 -16.79 10.15
CA ALA A 557 -4.19 -17.11 8.94
C ALA A 557 -3.92 -18.62 8.83
N SER A 558 -3.56 -19.28 9.95
CA SER A 558 -3.38 -20.74 9.98
C SER A 558 -4.65 -21.49 9.60
N ALA A 559 -5.82 -21.09 10.11
CA ALA A 559 -7.09 -21.71 9.72
C ALA A 559 -7.40 -21.48 8.23
N ARG A 560 -7.08 -20.31 7.69
CA ARG A 560 -7.23 -19.99 6.26
C ARG A 560 -6.36 -20.86 5.35
N VAL A 561 -5.14 -21.21 5.77
CA VAL A 561 -4.29 -22.16 5.01
C VAL A 561 -4.99 -23.50 4.81
N ARG A 562 -5.78 -23.94 5.77
CA ARG A 562 -6.56 -25.18 5.69
C ARG A 562 -7.94 -24.99 5.09
N LEU A 563 -8.27 -23.79 4.60
CA LEU A 563 -9.60 -23.38 4.14
C LEU A 563 -10.73 -23.72 5.15
N ASP A 564 -10.41 -23.71 6.45
CA ASP A 564 -11.36 -24.05 7.50
C ASP A 564 -12.04 -22.77 8.04
N THR A 565 -13.34 -22.83 8.26
CA THR A 565 -14.11 -21.72 8.84
C THR A 565 -14.00 -21.62 10.36
N LYS A 566 -13.29 -22.58 11.00
CA LYS A 566 -13.08 -22.64 12.45
C LYS A 566 -11.59 -22.69 12.78
N ILE A 567 -11.18 -21.83 13.71
CA ILE A 567 -9.84 -21.85 14.28
C ILE A 567 -9.79 -22.97 15.32
N LYS A 568 -8.98 -23.99 15.07
CA LYS A 568 -8.81 -25.15 15.94
C LYS A 568 -7.66 -24.91 16.94
N ARG A 569 -7.58 -25.74 17.97
CA ARG A 569 -6.48 -25.75 18.95
C ARG A 569 -5.11 -25.86 18.30
N ALA A 570 -4.99 -26.63 17.21
CA ALA A 570 -3.74 -26.79 16.46
C ALA A 570 -3.25 -25.47 15.84
N ASP A 571 -4.17 -24.63 15.36
CA ASP A 571 -3.84 -23.32 14.78
C ASP A 571 -3.33 -22.37 15.85
N ALA A 572 -3.95 -22.38 17.03
CA ALA A 572 -3.50 -21.61 18.19
C ALA A 572 -2.10 -22.03 18.63
N LYS A 573 -1.82 -23.34 18.71
CA LYS A 573 -0.48 -23.86 19.07
C LYS A 573 0.58 -23.43 18.06
N ARG A 574 0.30 -23.51 16.75
CA ARG A 574 1.21 -23.04 15.70
C ARG A 574 1.54 -21.57 15.82
N ALA A 575 0.52 -20.74 16.04
CA ALA A 575 0.71 -19.30 16.27
C ALA A 575 1.57 -19.02 17.51
N ILE A 576 1.33 -19.77 18.60
CA ILE A 576 2.11 -19.68 19.84
C ILE A 576 3.57 -20.09 19.62
N GLU A 577 3.83 -21.20 18.92
CA GLU A 577 5.18 -21.67 18.61
C GLU A 577 5.96 -20.63 17.80
N LEU A 578 5.32 -20.04 16.80
CA LEU A 578 5.96 -19.04 15.94
C LEU A 578 6.29 -17.75 16.71
N LEU A 579 5.35 -17.26 17.51
CA LEU A 579 5.59 -16.08 18.36
C LEU A 579 6.66 -16.37 19.42
N LYS A 580 6.62 -17.55 20.05
CA LYS A 580 7.62 -17.97 21.03
C LYS A 580 9.00 -18.03 20.41
N TYR A 581 9.13 -18.59 19.19
CA TYR A 581 10.38 -18.62 18.44
C TYR A 581 10.93 -17.21 18.20
N CYS A 582 10.08 -16.27 17.77
CA CYS A 582 10.44 -14.88 17.57
C CYS A 582 10.91 -14.21 18.88
N LEU A 583 10.14 -14.35 19.97
CA LEU A 583 10.46 -13.76 21.27
C LEU A 583 11.75 -14.31 21.87
N MET A 584 12.01 -15.62 21.71
CA MET A 584 13.24 -16.25 22.17
C MET A 584 14.49 -15.74 21.44
N GLN A 585 14.37 -15.33 20.20
CA GLN A 585 15.53 -14.83 19.44
C GLN A 585 15.86 -13.36 19.75
N VAL A 586 14.86 -12.55 20.05
CA VAL A 586 15.02 -11.08 20.14
C VAL A 586 14.89 -10.55 21.56
N GLY A 587 14.08 -11.19 22.40
CA GLY A 587 13.64 -10.69 23.69
C GLY A 587 14.27 -11.34 24.93
N ILE A 588 15.30 -12.20 24.79
CA ILE A 588 15.94 -12.81 25.94
C ILE A 588 17.00 -11.86 26.53
N ASP A 589 16.84 -11.53 27.81
CA ASP A 589 17.88 -10.86 28.59
C ASP A 589 19.02 -11.88 28.89
N PRO A 590 20.27 -11.66 28.43
CA PRO A 590 21.38 -12.59 28.63
C PRO A 590 21.74 -12.81 30.09
N GLU A 591 21.47 -11.82 30.97
CA GLU A 591 21.78 -11.91 32.40
C GLU A 591 20.77 -12.76 33.17
N THR A 592 19.48 -12.63 32.81
CA THR A 592 18.39 -13.31 33.54
C THR A 592 17.85 -14.53 32.80
N GLY A 593 18.15 -14.67 31.49
CA GLY A 593 17.61 -15.73 30.62
C GLY A 593 16.09 -15.63 30.41
N GLN A 594 15.46 -14.52 30.80
CA GLN A 594 14.02 -14.31 30.72
C GLN A 594 13.64 -13.46 29.53
N ILE A 595 12.40 -13.64 29.04
CA ILE A 595 11.86 -12.83 27.97
C ILE A 595 11.45 -11.47 28.52
N ASP A 596 12.04 -10.41 27.99
CA ASP A 596 11.76 -9.02 28.34
C ASP A 596 11.49 -8.17 27.08
N ILE A 597 10.23 -7.80 26.86
CA ILE A 597 9.82 -6.96 25.72
C ILE A 597 10.27 -5.51 25.88
N ASP A 598 10.54 -5.06 27.11
CA ASP A 598 11.10 -3.72 27.32
C ASP A 598 12.45 -3.56 26.61
N VAL A 599 13.21 -4.64 26.42
CA VAL A 599 14.44 -4.66 25.62
C VAL A 599 14.15 -4.23 24.17
N LEU A 600 13.06 -4.73 23.58
CA LEU A 600 12.63 -4.37 22.22
C LEU A 600 12.17 -2.91 22.13
N SER A 601 11.47 -2.43 23.15
CA SER A 601 10.87 -1.10 23.13
C SER A 601 11.83 0.03 23.50
N THR A 602 12.87 -0.25 24.31
CA THR A 602 13.78 0.78 24.85
C THR A 602 15.24 0.51 24.55
N GLY A 603 15.57 -0.69 24.02
CA GLY A 603 16.95 -1.15 23.83
C GLY A 603 17.71 -1.41 25.14
N ILE A 604 17.04 -1.40 26.30
CA ILE A 604 17.67 -1.57 27.61
C ILE A 604 16.87 -2.62 28.39
N SER A 605 17.53 -3.64 28.91
CA SER A 605 16.87 -4.67 29.70
C SER A 605 16.37 -4.09 31.02
N THR A 606 15.31 -4.68 31.58
CA THR A 606 14.79 -4.30 32.89
C THR A 606 15.84 -4.49 33.99
N SER A 607 16.74 -5.48 33.86
CA SER A 607 17.89 -5.67 34.76
C SER A 607 18.82 -4.46 34.72
N THR A 608 19.19 -3.98 33.55
CA THR A 608 20.04 -2.80 33.38
C THR A 608 19.35 -1.54 33.89
N LYS A 609 18.03 -1.36 33.62
CA LYS A 609 17.24 -0.23 34.16
C LYS A 609 17.23 -0.25 35.69
N ASN A 610 17.04 -1.42 36.31
CA ASN A 610 17.06 -1.55 37.77
C ASN A 610 18.42 -1.17 38.35
N LYS A 611 19.53 -1.55 37.67
CA LYS A 611 20.88 -1.14 38.04
C LYS A 611 21.08 0.39 37.89
N MET A 612 20.53 1.00 36.83
CA MET A 612 20.55 2.45 36.62
C MET A 612 19.79 3.19 37.75
N PHE A 613 18.59 2.73 38.10
CA PHE A 613 17.83 3.30 39.23
C PHE A 613 18.57 3.17 40.56
N LEU A 614 19.18 2.00 40.81
CA LEU A 614 19.97 1.78 42.02
C LEU A 614 21.14 2.78 42.11
N VAL A 615 21.86 3.01 41.00
CA VAL A 615 22.95 3.99 40.95
C VAL A 615 22.43 5.41 41.16
N CYS A 616 21.29 5.78 40.57
CA CYS A 616 20.65 7.08 40.81
C CYS A 616 20.22 7.26 42.27
N ASP A 617 19.65 6.23 42.90
CA ASP A 617 19.25 6.26 44.33
C ASP A 617 20.48 6.36 45.24
N ILE A 618 21.56 5.65 44.95
CA ILE A 618 22.82 5.78 45.67
C ILE A 618 23.38 7.21 45.55
N ILE A 619 23.38 7.80 44.36
CA ILE A 619 23.83 9.18 44.16
C ILE A 619 22.95 10.13 44.95
N SER A 620 21.62 10.00 44.91
CA SER A 620 20.68 10.83 45.70
C SER A 620 20.90 10.71 47.19
N SER A 621 21.09 9.51 47.73
CA SER A 621 21.32 9.28 49.16
C SER A 621 22.68 9.82 49.62
N LEU A 622 23.71 9.80 48.78
CA LEU A 622 25.01 10.38 49.07
C LEU A 622 24.98 11.91 48.98
N GLU A 623 24.19 12.52 48.08
CA GLU A 623 23.93 13.95 48.04
C GLU A 623 23.24 14.46 49.33
N GLU A 624 22.21 13.72 49.77
CA GLU A 624 21.48 14.06 51.02
C GLU A 624 22.36 13.93 52.27
N SER A 625 23.15 12.86 52.34
CA SER A 625 23.97 12.57 53.55
C SER A 625 25.15 13.58 53.71
N ARG A 626 25.66 14.13 52.60
CA ARG A 626 26.78 15.05 52.66
C ARG A 626 26.37 16.53 52.72
N GLY A 627 25.17 16.86 52.31
CA GLY A 627 24.74 18.24 52.12
C GLY A 627 25.46 18.97 50.99
N ASP A 628 26.33 18.26 50.26
CA ASP A 628 27.09 18.75 49.10
C ASP A 628 26.45 18.25 47.80
N LYS A 629 26.29 19.14 46.82
CA LYS A 629 25.62 18.82 45.56
C LYS A 629 26.49 17.98 44.58
N PHE A 630 27.72 17.63 44.99
CA PHE A 630 28.67 16.90 44.12
C PHE A 630 29.19 15.65 44.83
N VAL A 631 28.95 14.48 44.26
CA VAL A 631 29.38 13.21 44.80
C VAL A 631 30.58 12.66 44.05
N PRO A 632 31.70 12.27 44.73
CA PRO A 632 32.83 11.62 44.04
C PRO A 632 32.43 10.25 43.46
N ILE A 633 32.82 9.98 42.22
CA ILE A 633 32.49 8.69 41.53
C ILE A 633 33.02 7.50 42.35
N ASN A 634 34.19 7.62 43.00
CA ASN A 634 34.78 6.55 43.82
C ASN A 634 33.88 6.13 45.00
N GLU A 635 33.08 7.03 45.55
CA GLU A 635 32.15 6.71 46.62
C GLU A 635 30.87 6.05 46.14
N VAL A 636 30.42 6.49 44.94
CA VAL A 636 29.31 5.82 44.26
C VAL A 636 29.71 4.37 43.93
N ILE A 637 30.93 4.13 43.47
CA ILE A 637 31.47 2.79 43.17
C ILE A 637 31.49 1.96 44.46
N LYS A 638 32.07 2.46 45.55
CA LYS A 638 32.12 1.72 46.84
C LYS A 638 30.75 1.38 47.39
N ALA A 639 29.81 2.32 47.29
CA ALA A 639 28.44 2.07 47.71
C ALA A 639 27.72 1.04 46.85
N ALA A 640 27.98 1.09 45.52
CA ALA A 640 27.41 0.16 44.55
C ALA A 640 28.00 -1.25 44.65
N GLU A 641 29.27 -1.39 45.05
CA GLU A 641 29.90 -2.70 45.34
C GLU A 641 29.19 -3.40 46.50
N GLY A 642 28.73 -2.65 47.52
CA GLY A 642 27.91 -3.18 48.61
C GLY A 642 26.56 -3.79 48.14
N HIS A 643 26.11 -3.42 46.94
CA HIS A 643 24.91 -3.94 46.28
C HIS A 643 25.22 -4.95 45.16
N GLY A 644 26.47 -5.37 44.98
CA GLY A 644 26.89 -6.40 44.04
C GLY A 644 27.10 -5.91 42.60
N LEU A 645 27.41 -4.60 42.40
CA LEU A 645 27.75 -4.03 41.11
C LEU A 645 29.28 -3.85 40.99
N ASP A 646 29.84 -4.29 39.89
CA ASP A 646 31.27 -4.11 39.57
C ASP A 646 31.60 -2.66 39.17
N GLU A 647 32.83 -2.20 39.47
CA GLU A 647 33.33 -0.88 39.09
C GLU A 647 33.14 -0.53 37.61
N SER A 648 33.42 -1.50 36.72
CA SER A 648 33.25 -1.34 35.27
C SER A 648 31.79 -1.07 34.87
N THR A 649 30.87 -1.79 35.51
CA THR A 649 29.41 -1.68 35.26
C THR A 649 28.91 -0.33 35.77
N VAL A 650 29.32 0.10 36.96
CA VAL A 650 28.94 1.40 37.54
C VAL A 650 29.44 2.56 36.68
N THR A 651 30.66 2.48 36.17
CA THR A 651 31.24 3.52 35.30
C THR A 651 30.47 3.62 33.97
N GLN A 652 30.13 2.49 33.35
CA GLN A 652 29.32 2.46 32.14
C GLN A 652 27.91 3.03 32.37
N ILE A 653 27.28 2.73 33.50
CA ILE A 653 25.96 3.24 33.88
C ILE A 653 26.04 4.76 34.08
N ILE A 654 27.03 5.28 34.78
CA ILE A 654 27.23 6.72 34.98
C ILE A 654 27.45 7.44 33.62
N ASP A 655 28.22 6.85 32.70
CA ASP A 655 28.42 7.44 31.38
C ASP A 655 27.13 7.45 30.56
N LYS A 656 26.30 6.40 30.69
CA LYS A 656 25.01 6.30 30.01
C LYS A 656 24.00 7.31 30.59
N LEU A 657 23.88 7.40 31.90
CA LEU A 657 23.01 8.37 32.59
C LEU A 657 23.42 9.84 32.28
N ASN A 658 24.71 10.10 32.13
CA ASN A 658 25.19 11.42 31.69
C ASN A 658 24.81 11.75 30.25
N ARG A 659 24.80 10.77 29.34
CA ARG A 659 24.34 10.95 27.95
C ARG A 659 22.83 11.14 27.85
N GLU A 660 22.07 10.50 28.74
CA GLU A 660 20.62 10.62 28.84
C GLU A 660 20.18 11.91 29.56
N GLY A 661 21.10 12.63 30.19
CA GLY A 661 20.83 13.90 30.85
C GLY A 661 20.24 13.78 32.24
N GLU A 662 20.22 12.58 32.85
CA GLU A 662 19.74 12.36 34.24
C GLU A 662 20.82 12.73 35.28
N ILE A 663 22.09 12.66 34.89
CA ILE A 663 23.24 13.01 35.74
C ILE A 663 24.14 13.99 34.98
N PHE A 664 24.72 14.93 35.72
CA PHE A 664 25.68 15.88 35.21
C PHE A 664 27.08 15.67 35.82
N LYS A 665 28.13 15.70 35.01
CA LYS A 665 29.52 15.62 35.45
C LYS A 665 30.14 17.03 35.44
N PRO A 666 30.15 17.76 36.57
CA PRO A 666 30.65 19.13 36.63
C PRO A 666 32.19 19.24 36.54
N LYS A 667 32.89 18.23 37.04
CA LYS A 667 34.34 18.05 37.00
C LYS A 667 34.68 16.58 36.84
N GLU A 668 35.88 16.29 36.33
CA GLU A 668 36.39 14.92 36.27
C GLU A 668 36.35 14.27 37.68
N GLY A 669 35.73 13.11 37.78
CA GLY A 669 35.59 12.37 39.03
C GLY A 669 34.40 12.74 39.94
N PHE A 670 33.52 13.67 39.55
CA PHE A 670 32.32 14.05 40.32
C PHE A 670 31.05 13.91 39.48
N VAL A 671 29.98 13.50 40.15
CA VAL A 671 28.64 13.37 39.55
C VAL A 671 27.60 14.10 40.38
N LYS A 672 26.56 14.58 39.71
CA LYS A 672 25.40 15.25 40.33
C LYS A 672 24.13 14.78 39.63
N LYS A 673 23.07 14.54 40.37
CA LYS A 673 21.74 14.31 39.78
C LYS A 673 21.12 15.65 39.34
N ILE A 674 20.48 15.67 38.19
CA ILE A 674 19.83 16.86 37.61
C ILE A 674 18.44 17.04 38.17
#